data_e353a659314513be18cc62bfd375c7dc
#
_entry.id   e353a659314513be18cc62bfd375c7dc
#
_cell.length_a   1.000
_cell.length_b   1.000
_cell.length_c   1.000
_cell.angle_alpha   90.00
_cell.angle_beta   90.00
_cell.angle_gamma   90.00
#
_symmetry.space_group_name_H-M   'P 1'
#
loop_
_entity.id
_entity.type
_entity.pdbx_description
1 polymer ?
#
loop_
_entity_poly.entity_id
_entity_poly.type
_entity_poly.pdbx_seq_one_letter_code
_entity_poly.pdbx_strand_id
1 'polypeptide(L)'
;MKTLRHISRPGNDNASIQRDFRIRLLAAFLFIFLLFSILAARFVHLQIYKRDEFTAQAASNRISLIPTAPIRGEIVDANGVVLARNYPAYSLEIIPSQIKGKLDDTIAVLKTLADITESDLNRFQKFRTEFRSYEKIPLKLKLTPDEASRIAARLYALPGVEINARTFREYPYGELTAHFLGYIGRISDKDQAKLAEEKLGSLYRGSTHIGKSGLESFYERQLHGLPGYREVEKDAYGNIIRTLRTVPPQNGQTLKLAMDIRLQQEAVRLMRGKRGAMVAINPQTGGVLAFVSNPSFNPNLFIDGIDSENWKALNENWQKPLINRVTQGLYPPGSTFKPFMAMALLESGKITQSSVIPAPGAWSIPGTKHMFRDSVRSGHGSANLSKAIQVSSDTFFYRLGFEMGIEKIRPYLAEFDFGQQTGIDLPNEYRGVLPSPEWKEKRFSKLPPERRRWNTAEMVPISIGQGYNAYTPLQMAHATATLANNGVVYRPHLVKELLDHNKQQITLIDPKPQRILPFKQSNFNYVKAAMAKVLQPGGTARKIGVGLKYSMGGKTGTAQVVQIAQGKNYNAAALAEQHRDHAWFIAFAPMEKPQIAIAVILENGGWGANAAPLARGLSDYYLLKLKSGGDHDIPVDNRNKTGVENPLLAGSGTVRPSENKITEAFRTIHNPEAAHSAASEAAP
;
A
#
# COMPACT_ATOMS: atom_id res chain seq x y z
N MET A 1 73.27 94.17 -53.10
CA MET A 1 73.13 92.90 -53.70
C MET A 1 73.86 91.84 -52.93
N LYS A 2 73.27 90.84 -52.50
CA LYS A 2 73.69 89.73 -51.71
C LYS A 2 73.24 89.76 -50.24
N THR A 3 72.10 89.22 -49.96
CA THR A 3 71.54 88.97 -48.68
C THR A 3 72.21 87.71 -48.10
N LEU A 4 72.82 87.86 -46.91
CA LEU A 4 73.35 86.78 -46.11
C LEU A 4 72.21 86.20 -45.25
N ARG A 5 71.85 84.94 -45.42
CA ARG A 5 70.94 84.23 -44.52
C ARG A 5 71.67 83.89 -43.23
N HIS A 6 71.09 84.34 -42.12
CA HIS A 6 71.43 83.84 -40.78
C HIS A 6 70.91 82.44 -40.58
N ILE A 7 71.79 81.52 -40.32
CA ILE A 7 71.49 80.19 -39.85
C ILE A 7 71.39 80.27 -38.34
N SER A 8 70.22 80.26 -37.81
CA SER A 8 69.95 80.12 -36.37
C SER A 8 70.35 78.69 -35.93
N ARG A 9 71.21 78.63 -34.96
CA ARG A 9 71.59 77.32 -34.31
C ARG A 9 70.38 76.82 -33.52
N PRO A 10 70.09 75.48 -33.57
CA PRO A 10 69.10 74.85 -32.68
C PRO A 10 69.71 74.69 -31.29
N GLY A 11 69.43 75.62 -30.43
CA GLY A 11 69.85 75.56 -29.05
C GLY A 11 68.69 75.11 -28.14
N ASN A 12 68.90 74.12 -27.37
CA ASN A 12 68.20 73.76 -26.13
C ASN A 12 66.86 73.06 -26.16
N ASP A 13 66.42 72.44 -27.24
CA ASP A 13 65.17 71.65 -27.18
C ASP A 13 65.32 70.29 -26.43
N ASN A 14 66.54 69.72 -26.38
CA ASN A 14 66.78 68.40 -25.71
C ASN A 14 66.57 68.44 -24.19
N ALA A 15 66.76 69.57 -23.52
CA ALA A 15 66.59 69.67 -22.07
C ALA A 15 65.08 69.74 -21.66
N SER A 16 64.27 70.43 -22.47
CA SER A 16 62.82 70.48 -22.28
C SER A 16 62.18 69.15 -22.55
N ILE A 17 62.57 68.44 -23.62
CA ILE A 17 62.09 67.12 -23.97
C ILE A 17 62.49 66.09 -22.90
N GLN A 18 63.73 66.12 -22.41
CA GLN A 18 64.17 65.28 -21.30
C GLN A 18 63.43 65.57 -19.99
N ARG A 19 63.09 66.83 -19.69
CA ARG A 19 62.33 67.19 -18.51
C ARG A 19 60.87 66.64 -18.63
N ASP A 20 60.23 66.84 -19.75
CA ASP A 20 58.86 66.34 -20.01
C ASP A 20 58.79 64.81 -20.01
N PHE A 21 59.82 64.20 -20.56
CA PHE A 21 59.92 62.69 -20.48
C PHE A 21 60.08 62.19 -19.04
N ARG A 22 60.94 62.84 -18.23
CA ARG A 22 61.08 62.53 -16.79
C ARG A 22 59.80 62.76 -16.01
N ILE A 23 59.06 63.84 -16.29
CA ILE A 23 57.76 64.12 -15.64
C ILE A 23 56.73 63.01 -16.03
N ARG A 24 56.64 62.67 -17.30
CA ARG A 24 55.76 61.59 -17.76
C ARG A 24 56.10 60.23 -17.16
N LEU A 25 57.41 59.97 -17.08
CA LEU A 25 57.91 58.69 -16.48
C LEU A 25 57.66 58.69 -14.96
N LEU A 26 57.80 59.77 -14.28
CA LEU A 26 57.47 59.90 -12.85
C LEU A 26 55.96 59.84 -12.61
N ALA A 27 55.16 60.46 -13.47
CA ALA A 27 53.70 60.32 -13.42
C ALA A 27 53.24 58.88 -13.66
N ALA A 28 53.83 58.18 -14.65
CA ALA A 28 53.54 56.76 -14.90
C ALA A 28 53.97 55.85 -13.72
N PHE A 29 55.15 56.17 -13.12
CA PHE A 29 55.62 55.44 -11.93
C PHE A 29 54.70 55.65 -10.74
N LEU A 30 54.30 56.92 -10.46
CA LEU A 30 53.33 57.20 -9.39
C LEU A 30 51.98 56.57 -9.63
N PHE A 31 51.52 56.51 -10.87
CA PHE A 31 50.27 55.84 -11.23
C PHE A 31 50.37 54.35 -10.99
N ILE A 32 51.42 53.68 -11.44
CA ILE A 32 51.70 52.26 -11.20
C ILE A 32 51.83 51.99 -9.70
N PHE A 33 52.60 52.89 -8.97
CA PHE A 33 52.73 52.71 -7.51
C PHE A 33 51.38 52.88 -6.78
N LEU A 34 50.53 53.79 -7.23
CA LEU A 34 49.17 53.95 -6.70
C LEU A 34 48.32 52.67 -6.92
N LEU A 35 48.36 52.11 -8.12
CA LEU A 35 47.67 50.86 -8.43
C LEU A 35 48.19 49.69 -7.57
N PHE A 36 49.52 49.59 -7.41
CA PHE A 36 50.09 48.57 -6.50
C PHE A 36 49.70 48.82 -5.04
N SER A 37 49.64 50.07 -4.61
CA SER A 37 49.21 50.42 -3.23
C SER A 37 47.75 50.06 -2.99
N ILE A 38 46.89 50.31 -3.98
CA ILE A 38 45.46 49.89 -3.92
C ILE A 38 45.37 48.34 -3.86
N LEU A 39 46.14 47.63 -4.68
CA LEU A 39 46.19 46.20 -4.70
C LEU A 39 46.69 45.64 -3.35
N ALA A 40 47.79 46.22 -2.81
CA ALA A 40 48.35 45.83 -1.52
C ALA A 40 47.32 46.10 -0.37
N ALA A 41 46.68 47.26 -0.38
CA ALA A 41 45.62 47.56 0.58
C ALA A 41 44.46 46.56 0.48
N ARG A 42 44.08 46.16 -0.74
CA ARG A 42 43.06 45.12 -0.95
C ARG A 42 43.51 43.73 -0.47
N PHE A 43 44.78 43.40 -0.68
CA PHE A 43 45.36 42.15 -0.14
C PHE A 43 45.35 42.15 1.40
N VAL A 44 45.76 43.22 2.05
CA VAL A 44 45.69 43.39 3.52
C VAL A 44 44.26 43.25 4.01
N HIS A 45 43.32 43.91 3.35
CA HIS A 45 41.91 43.83 3.70
C HIS A 45 41.38 42.38 3.59
N LEU A 46 41.71 41.65 2.52
CA LEU A 46 41.24 40.31 2.31
C LEU A 46 41.92 39.27 3.21
N GLN A 47 43.25 39.42 3.41
CA GLN A 47 44.04 38.42 4.14
C GLN A 47 44.13 38.66 5.65
N ILE A 48 43.91 39.87 6.14
CA ILE A 48 43.97 40.19 7.55
C ILE A 48 42.57 40.47 8.09
N TYR A 49 41.85 41.44 7.55
CA TYR A 49 40.54 41.82 8.10
C TYR A 49 39.42 40.83 7.79
N LYS A 50 39.48 40.20 6.61
CA LYS A 50 38.48 39.21 6.20
C LYS A 50 38.96 37.74 6.30
N ARG A 51 40.11 37.53 6.93
CA ARG A 51 40.70 36.19 7.04
C ARG A 51 39.76 35.16 7.65
N ASP A 52 39.15 35.52 8.78
CA ASP A 52 38.31 34.59 9.52
C ASP A 52 37.02 34.25 8.77
N GLU A 53 36.45 35.27 8.07
CA GLU A 53 35.29 35.08 7.20
C GLU A 53 35.59 34.12 6.03
N PHE A 54 36.70 34.36 5.31
CA PHE A 54 37.10 33.52 4.18
C PHE A 54 37.61 32.15 4.62
N THR A 55 38.24 32.06 5.77
CA THR A 55 38.64 30.75 6.34
C THR A 55 37.41 29.95 6.73
N ALA A 56 36.40 30.55 7.31
CA ALA A 56 35.12 29.88 7.63
C ALA A 56 34.37 29.44 6.35
N GLN A 57 34.33 30.32 5.32
CA GLN A 57 33.74 29.97 4.03
C GLN A 57 34.51 28.82 3.32
N ALA A 58 35.85 28.87 3.33
CA ALA A 58 36.66 27.80 2.78
C ALA A 58 36.47 26.46 3.52
N ALA A 59 36.38 26.50 4.85
CA ALA A 59 36.08 25.35 5.68
C ALA A 59 34.67 24.78 5.36
N SER A 60 33.67 25.68 5.27
CA SER A 60 32.31 25.30 4.91
C SER A 60 32.21 24.70 3.50
N ASN A 61 32.98 25.18 2.53
CA ASN A 61 33.01 24.62 1.17
C ASN A 61 33.69 23.26 1.09
N ARG A 62 34.59 22.93 2.04
CA ARG A 62 35.29 21.65 2.12
C ARG A 62 34.50 20.58 2.86
N ILE A 63 33.60 20.98 3.76
CA ILE A 63 32.79 20.07 4.58
C ILE A 63 31.45 19.83 3.88
N SER A 64 31.11 18.56 3.71
CA SER A 64 29.86 18.14 3.08
C SER A 64 29.14 17.10 3.95
N LEU A 65 27.82 17.28 4.11
CA LEU A 65 26.98 16.29 4.78
C LEU A 65 26.45 15.29 3.77
N ILE A 66 26.86 14.05 3.88
CA ILE A 66 26.35 12.94 3.06
C ILE A 66 25.27 12.22 3.88
N PRO A 67 23.99 12.29 3.47
CA PRO A 67 22.94 11.61 4.19
C PRO A 67 23.08 10.08 4.06
N THR A 68 22.79 9.38 5.15
CA THR A 68 22.72 7.91 5.20
C THR A 68 21.29 7.50 5.44
N ALA A 69 20.70 6.79 4.48
CA ALA A 69 19.32 6.32 4.60
C ALA A 69 19.20 5.27 5.72
N PRO A 70 18.11 5.29 6.49
CA PRO A 70 17.80 4.26 7.46
C PRO A 70 17.40 2.95 6.76
N ILE A 71 17.52 1.83 7.47
CA ILE A 71 16.94 0.56 7.04
C ILE A 71 15.45 0.61 7.35
N ARG A 72 14.60 0.36 6.35
CA ARG A 72 13.15 0.35 6.51
C ARG A 72 12.72 -0.78 7.43
N GLY A 73 11.74 -0.55 8.29
CA GLY A 73 11.19 -1.55 9.20
C GLY A 73 10.61 -2.76 8.48
N GLU A 74 10.66 -3.92 9.11
CA GLU A 74 10.04 -5.14 8.61
C GLU A 74 8.53 -5.13 8.88
N ILE A 75 7.79 -5.99 8.17
CA ILE A 75 6.40 -6.30 8.48
C ILE A 75 6.31 -7.80 8.72
N VAL A 76 5.80 -8.18 9.90
CA VAL A 76 5.68 -9.58 10.32
C VAL A 76 4.24 -9.92 10.69
N ASP A 77 3.87 -11.18 10.57
CA ASP A 77 2.57 -11.69 11.00
C ASP A 77 2.47 -11.80 12.54
N ALA A 78 1.35 -12.29 13.06
CA ALA A 78 1.11 -12.48 14.49
C ALA A 78 2.13 -13.41 15.17
N ASN A 79 2.76 -14.31 14.42
CA ASN A 79 3.73 -15.31 14.89
C ASN A 79 5.18 -14.91 14.60
N GLY A 80 5.42 -13.73 14.02
CA GLY A 80 6.76 -13.26 13.66
C GLY A 80 7.24 -13.73 12.28
N VAL A 81 6.37 -14.32 11.46
CA VAL A 81 6.71 -14.68 10.07
C VAL A 81 6.85 -13.42 9.24
N VAL A 82 7.97 -13.28 8.54
CA VAL A 82 8.31 -12.06 7.80
C VAL A 82 7.51 -11.97 6.50
N LEU A 83 6.71 -10.90 6.38
CA LEU A 83 5.86 -10.61 5.22
C LEU A 83 6.46 -9.56 4.28
N ALA A 84 7.26 -8.65 4.83
CA ALA A 84 8.05 -7.70 4.08
C ALA A 84 9.39 -7.50 4.77
N ARG A 85 10.49 -7.70 4.02
CA ARG A 85 11.87 -7.61 4.54
C ARG A 85 12.75 -6.77 3.65
N ASN A 86 13.92 -6.45 4.20
CA ASN A 86 14.99 -5.84 3.43
C ASN A 86 16.12 -6.87 3.31
N TYR A 87 16.70 -7.00 2.14
CA TYR A 87 17.87 -7.85 1.94
C TYR A 87 18.95 -7.10 1.18
N PRO A 88 20.22 -7.28 1.54
CA PRO A 88 21.33 -6.70 0.81
C PRO A 88 21.54 -7.44 -0.51
N ALA A 89 21.75 -6.70 -1.58
CA ALA A 89 22.18 -7.24 -2.87
C ALA A 89 23.11 -6.25 -3.57
N TYR A 90 23.90 -6.73 -4.50
CA TYR A 90 24.75 -5.88 -5.31
C TYR A 90 23.98 -5.37 -6.53
N SER A 91 24.13 -4.08 -6.84
CA SER A 91 23.66 -3.47 -8.08
C SER A 91 24.85 -3.14 -8.98
N LEU A 92 24.64 -3.29 -10.28
CA LEU A 92 25.58 -2.83 -11.30
C LEU A 92 25.16 -1.43 -11.74
N GLU A 93 26.03 -0.46 -11.54
CA GLU A 93 25.77 0.94 -11.82
C GLU A 93 26.78 1.51 -12.81
N ILE A 94 26.32 2.43 -13.64
CA ILE A 94 27.15 3.13 -14.63
C ILE A 94 27.09 4.63 -14.34
N ILE A 95 28.26 5.28 -14.40
CA ILE A 95 28.41 6.74 -14.38
C ILE A 95 28.76 7.17 -15.81
N PRO A 96 27.80 7.64 -16.62
CA PRO A 96 28.01 7.87 -18.05
C PRO A 96 29.15 8.83 -18.35
N SER A 97 29.36 9.88 -17.52
CA SER A 97 30.46 10.85 -17.69
C SER A 97 31.86 10.28 -17.49
N GLN A 98 31.99 9.11 -16.85
CA GLN A 98 33.27 8.48 -16.56
C GLN A 98 33.60 7.34 -17.56
N ILE A 99 32.69 7.00 -18.46
CA ILE A 99 32.91 6.00 -19.50
C ILE A 99 33.95 6.52 -20.50
N LYS A 100 35.06 5.76 -20.69
CA LYS A 100 36.03 6.00 -21.74
C LYS A 100 35.61 5.24 -23.01
N GLY A 101 35.10 5.94 -24.02
CA GLY A 101 34.63 5.33 -25.27
C GLY A 101 33.11 5.36 -25.41
N LYS A 102 32.55 4.42 -26.16
CA LYS A 102 31.10 4.33 -26.37
C LYS A 102 30.46 3.53 -25.23
N LEU A 103 29.36 4.04 -24.71
CA LEU A 103 28.58 3.37 -23.67
C LEU A 103 28.10 1.98 -24.10
N ASP A 104 27.71 1.86 -25.38
CA ASP A 104 27.22 0.59 -25.93
C ASP A 104 28.29 -0.51 -25.94
N ASP A 105 29.56 -0.14 -26.16
CA ASP A 105 30.69 -1.08 -26.09
C ASP A 105 30.86 -1.59 -24.63
N THR A 106 30.74 -0.69 -23.66
CA THR A 106 30.81 -1.07 -22.24
C THR A 106 29.63 -2.00 -21.86
N ILE A 107 28.42 -1.70 -22.32
CA ILE A 107 27.25 -2.55 -22.11
C ILE A 107 27.43 -3.92 -22.77
N ALA A 108 27.99 -3.97 -23.98
CA ALA A 108 28.28 -5.23 -24.66
C ALA A 108 29.25 -6.13 -23.86
N VAL A 109 30.30 -5.54 -23.28
CA VAL A 109 31.22 -6.27 -22.38
C VAL A 109 30.48 -6.74 -21.13
N LEU A 110 29.66 -5.89 -20.50
CA LEU A 110 28.92 -6.24 -19.30
C LEU A 110 27.91 -7.38 -19.54
N LYS A 111 27.29 -7.46 -20.73
CA LYS A 111 26.42 -8.57 -21.14
C LYS A 111 27.15 -9.92 -21.18
N THR A 112 28.48 -9.95 -21.36
CA THR A 112 29.26 -11.19 -21.29
C THR A 112 29.54 -11.63 -19.84
N LEU A 113 29.44 -10.72 -18.88
CA LEU A 113 29.78 -10.93 -17.47
C LEU A 113 28.56 -11.17 -16.59
N ALA A 114 27.42 -10.63 -16.98
CA ALA A 114 26.15 -10.75 -16.27
C ALA A 114 24.99 -10.94 -17.25
N ASP A 115 23.95 -11.61 -16.79
CA ASP A 115 22.70 -11.77 -17.53
C ASP A 115 21.89 -10.46 -17.49
N ILE A 116 22.19 -9.56 -18.44
CA ILE A 116 21.51 -8.26 -18.61
C ILE A 116 20.35 -8.44 -19.57
N THR A 117 19.15 -8.36 -19.07
CA THR A 117 17.91 -8.54 -19.84
C THR A 117 17.55 -7.29 -20.65
N GLU A 118 16.68 -7.45 -21.66
CA GLU A 118 16.11 -6.30 -22.37
C GLU A 118 15.30 -5.37 -21.45
N SER A 119 14.66 -5.92 -20.43
CA SER A 119 13.99 -5.13 -19.38
C SER A 119 14.96 -4.25 -18.60
N ASP A 120 16.16 -4.76 -18.28
CA ASP A 120 17.21 -3.98 -17.63
C ASP A 120 17.68 -2.83 -18.52
N LEU A 121 17.88 -3.09 -19.81
CA LEU A 121 18.30 -2.07 -20.79
C LEU A 121 17.23 -0.98 -20.97
N ASN A 122 15.97 -1.36 -21.14
CA ASN A 122 14.86 -0.43 -21.27
C ASN A 122 14.73 0.47 -20.03
N ARG A 123 14.88 -0.11 -18.84
CA ARG A 123 14.90 0.64 -17.57
C ARG A 123 16.10 1.59 -17.50
N PHE A 124 17.28 1.12 -17.86
CA PHE A 124 18.50 1.93 -17.90
C PHE A 124 18.36 3.13 -18.86
N GLN A 125 17.81 2.92 -20.06
CA GLN A 125 17.57 4.00 -21.02
C GLN A 125 16.60 5.03 -20.47
N LYS A 126 15.53 4.60 -19.80
CA LYS A 126 14.59 5.50 -19.11
C LYS A 126 15.32 6.33 -18.04
N PHE A 127 16.12 5.70 -17.21
CA PHE A 127 16.88 6.39 -16.16
C PHE A 127 17.88 7.39 -16.73
N ARG A 128 18.49 7.11 -17.89
CA ARG A 128 19.37 8.08 -18.57
C ARG A 128 18.69 9.40 -18.93
N THR A 129 17.39 9.40 -19.15
CA THR A 129 16.64 10.64 -19.41
C THR A 129 16.26 11.39 -18.13
N GLU A 130 16.23 10.71 -16.99
CA GLU A 130 15.84 11.26 -15.69
C GLU A 130 17.05 11.71 -14.86
N PHE A 131 18.21 11.05 -15.00
CA PHE A 131 19.43 11.30 -14.23
C PHE A 131 20.43 12.17 -14.99
N ARG A 132 21.28 12.86 -14.23
CA ARG A 132 22.40 13.60 -14.81
C ARG A 132 23.57 12.67 -15.17
N SER A 133 24.36 13.02 -16.15
CA SER A 133 25.44 12.17 -16.69
C SER A 133 26.53 11.79 -15.67
N TYR A 134 26.68 12.56 -14.60
CA TYR A 134 27.62 12.30 -13.49
C TYR A 134 27.02 11.47 -12.34
N GLU A 135 25.75 11.15 -12.40
CA GLU A 135 25.07 10.33 -11.39
C GLU A 135 25.20 8.84 -11.72
N LYS A 136 25.11 8.02 -10.66
CA LYS A 136 25.17 6.56 -10.77
C LYS A 136 23.82 6.04 -11.25
N ILE A 137 23.78 5.50 -12.45
CA ILE A 137 22.58 4.95 -13.07
C ILE A 137 22.61 3.43 -12.98
N PRO A 138 21.65 2.77 -12.33
CA PRO A 138 21.62 1.32 -12.23
C PRO A 138 21.29 0.68 -13.58
N LEU A 139 22.22 -0.15 -14.10
CA LEU A 139 22.01 -0.99 -15.27
C LEU A 139 21.31 -2.30 -14.88
N LYS A 140 21.82 -2.99 -13.84
CA LYS A 140 21.18 -4.18 -13.28
C LYS A 140 21.04 -4.00 -11.78
N LEU A 141 19.80 -4.15 -11.28
CA LEU A 141 19.46 -3.86 -9.88
C LEU A 141 19.98 -4.95 -8.93
N LYS A 142 19.98 -6.20 -9.36
CA LYS A 142 20.36 -7.35 -8.53
C LYS A 142 21.32 -8.23 -9.28
N LEU A 143 22.57 -8.24 -8.83
CA LEU A 143 23.60 -9.16 -9.29
C LEU A 143 23.57 -10.41 -8.41
N THR A 144 23.76 -11.57 -9.04
CA THR A 144 24.11 -12.76 -8.29
C THR A 144 25.55 -12.63 -7.75
N PRO A 145 25.93 -13.36 -6.68
CA PRO A 145 27.31 -13.35 -6.18
C PRO A 145 28.37 -13.67 -7.25
N ASP A 146 28.04 -14.60 -8.16
CA ASP A 146 28.92 -14.99 -9.26
C ASP A 146 29.07 -13.88 -10.31
N GLU A 147 27.99 -13.19 -10.67
CA GLU A 147 28.03 -12.03 -11.57
C GLU A 147 28.82 -10.88 -10.94
N ALA A 148 28.56 -10.58 -9.67
CA ALA A 148 29.29 -9.54 -8.95
C ALA A 148 30.79 -9.84 -8.93
N SER A 149 31.19 -11.10 -8.67
CA SER A 149 32.57 -11.53 -8.66
C SER A 149 33.24 -11.43 -10.05
N ARG A 150 32.54 -11.86 -11.12
CA ARG A 150 33.05 -11.74 -12.50
C ARG A 150 33.26 -10.30 -12.93
N ILE A 151 32.36 -9.41 -12.59
CA ILE A 151 32.46 -7.98 -12.90
C ILE A 151 33.55 -7.34 -12.04
N ALA A 152 33.60 -7.63 -10.73
CA ALA A 152 34.61 -7.11 -9.80
C ALA A 152 36.05 -7.41 -10.30
N ALA A 153 36.31 -8.61 -10.80
CA ALA A 153 37.57 -9.00 -11.35
C ALA A 153 38.02 -8.20 -12.59
N ARG A 154 37.07 -7.48 -13.23
CA ARG A 154 37.32 -6.69 -14.45
C ARG A 154 37.09 -5.20 -14.31
N LEU A 155 36.72 -4.72 -13.12
CA LEU A 155 36.45 -3.29 -12.86
C LEU A 155 37.63 -2.37 -13.27
N TYR A 156 38.86 -2.84 -13.14
CA TYR A 156 40.05 -2.07 -13.55
C TYR A 156 40.01 -1.68 -15.03
N ALA A 157 39.35 -2.47 -15.89
CA ALA A 157 39.21 -2.24 -17.32
C ALA A 157 37.88 -1.55 -17.71
N LEU A 158 37.02 -1.27 -16.74
CA LEU A 158 35.68 -0.75 -16.95
C LEU A 158 35.51 0.59 -16.22
N PRO A 159 36.15 1.67 -16.62
CA PRO A 159 36.01 2.98 -15.99
C PRO A 159 34.55 3.43 -16.08
N GLY A 160 34.03 4.00 -14.98
CA GLY A 160 32.64 4.43 -14.89
C GLY A 160 31.63 3.33 -14.58
N VAL A 161 32.09 2.08 -14.35
CA VAL A 161 31.26 0.97 -13.88
C VAL A 161 31.54 0.73 -12.41
N GLU A 162 30.50 0.58 -11.63
CA GLU A 162 30.59 0.31 -10.19
C GLU A 162 29.66 -0.82 -9.76
N ILE A 163 30.09 -1.54 -8.72
CA ILE A 163 29.25 -2.49 -7.99
C ILE A 163 28.96 -1.86 -6.63
N ASN A 164 27.69 -1.59 -6.36
CA ASN A 164 27.27 -1.00 -5.11
C ASN A 164 26.35 -1.96 -4.34
N ALA A 165 26.65 -2.16 -3.05
CA ALA A 165 25.75 -2.86 -2.15
C ALA A 165 24.54 -1.94 -1.83
N ARG A 166 23.36 -2.43 -2.10
CA ARG A 166 22.10 -1.75 -1.81
C ARG A 166 21.16 -2.66 -1.02
N THR A 167 20.26 -2.06 -0.27
CA THR A 167 19.20 -2.78 0.42
C THR A 167 17.93 -2.72 -0.41
N PHE A 168 17.39 -3.88 -0.72
CA PHE A 168 16.17 -4.03 -1.52
C PHE A 168 15.02 -4.49 -0.64
N ARG A 169 13.82 -3.92 -0.87
CA ARG A 169 12.58 -4.41 -0.27
C ARG A 169 12.14 -5.68 -0.97
N GLU A 170 11.58 -6.62 -0.22
CA GLU A 170 11.01 -7.86 -0.75
C GLU A 170 9.72 -8.20 -0.02
N TYR A 171 8.75 -8.68 -0.78
CA TYR A 171 7.48 -9.24 -0.30
C TYR A 171 7.45 -10.74 -0.62
N PRO A 172 7.92 -11.60 0.32
CA PRO A 172 8.11 -13.04 0.05
C PRO A 172 6.81 -13.76 -0.34
N TYR A 173 5.66 -13.27 0.12
CA TYR A 173 4.36 -13.85 -0.16
C TYR A 173 3.66 -13.25 -1.39
N GLY A 174 4.29 -12.30 -2.08
CA GLY A 174 3.80 -11.75 -3.36
C GLY A 174 2.32 -11.40 -3.34
N GLU A 175 1.56 -12.00 -4.24
CA GLU A 175 0.12 -11.74 -4.45
C GLU A 175 -0.75 -11.98 -3.21
N LEU A 176 -0.34 -12.88 -2.30
CA LEU A 176 -1.11 -13.20 -1.09
C LEU A 176 -1.29 -12.01 -0.16
N THR A 177 -0.37 -11.04 -0.21
CA THR A 177 -0.28 -9.96 0.75
C THR A 177 -0.40 -8.57 0.12
N ALA A 178 -0.41 -8.48 -1.21
CA ALA A 178 -0.29 -7.22 -1.95
C ALA A 178 -1.31 -6.16 -1.55
N HIS A 179 -2.58 -6.53 -1.37
CA HIS A 179 -3.66 -5.57 -1.15
C HIS A 179 -3.67 -4.93 0.24
N PHE A 180 -3.04 -5.56 1.24
CA PHE A 180 -2.94 -4.97 2.56
C PHE A 180 -1.52 -4.46 2.88
N LEU A 181 -0.46 -5.17 2.47
CA LEU A 181 0.90 -4.64 2.62
C LEU A 181 1.12 -3.42 1.72
N GLY A 182 0.60 -3.47 0.50
CA GLY A 182 0.94 -2.51 -0.54
C GLY A 182 2.36 -2.73 -1.04
N TYR A 183 3.00 -1.65 -1.47
CA TYR A 183 4.38 -1.68 -1.98
C TYR A 183 5.06 -0.32 -1.81
N ILE A 184 6.38 -0.33 -1.81
CA ILE A 184 7.20 0.88 -1.96
C ILE A 184 7.47 1.12 -3.45
N GLY A 185 7.72 2.35 -3.80
CA GLY A 185 8.16 2.73 -5.14
C GLY A 185 9.09 3.92 -5.07
N ARG A 186 9.77 4.24 -6.18
CA ARG A 186 10.67 5.40 -6.25
C ARG A 186 9.92 6.70 -5.91
N ILE A 187 10.61 7.59 -5.24
CA ILE A 187 10.09 8.93 -4.92
C ILE A 187 9.95 9.70 -6.25
N SER A 188 8.73 10.05 -6.60
CA SER A 188 8.39 10.86 -7.79
C SER A 188 8.37 12.35 -7.46
N ASP A 189 8.34 13.21 -8.48
CA ASP A 189 8.21 14.67 -8.29
C ASP A 189 6.96 15.02 -7.48
N LYS A 190 5.87 14.29 -7.69
CA LYS A 190 4.65 14.45 -6.90
C LYS A 190 4.86 14.12 -5.41
N ASP A 191 5.62 13.07 -5.12
CA ASP A 191 5.96 12.71 -3.73
C ASP A 191 6.89 13.77 -3.13
N GLN A 192 7.87 14.27 -3.89
CA GLN A 192 8.76 15.34 -3.44
C GLN A 192 7.98 16.61 -3.11
N ALA A 193 7.03 17.02 -3.96
CA ALA A 193 6.16 18.16 -3.70
C ALA A 193 5.37 17.98 -2.40
N LYS A 194 4.78 16.79 -2.19
CA LYS A 194 4.06 16.47 -0.96
C LYS A 194 4.97 16.49 0.28
N LEU A 195 6.15 15.89 0.19
CA LEU A 195 7.14 15.91 1.28
C LEU A 195 7.61 17.33 1.61
N ALA A 196 7.73 18.20 0.61
CA ALA A 196 8.07 19.62 0.81
C ALA A 196 6.92 20.37 1.52
N GLU A 197 5.68 20.17 1.09
CA GLU A 197 4.48 20.73 1.73
C GLU A 197 4.37 20.29 3.20
N GLU A 198 4.61 19.01 3.49
CA GLU A 198 4.60 18.45 4.84
C GLU A 198 5.87 18.77 5.64
N LYS A 199 6.85 19.50 5.08
CA LYS A 199 8.18 19.82 5.67
C LYS A 199 8.99 18.59 6.06
N LEU A 200 8.80 17.48 5.35
CA LEU A 200 9.47 16.19 5.59
C LEU A 200 10.67 15.94 4.66
N GLY A 201 10.97 16.81 3.71
CA GLY A 201 12.02 16.61 2.71
C GLY A 201 13.40 16.33 3.31
N SER A 202 13.72 16.86 4.49
CA SER A 202 14.98 16.58 5.17
C SER A 202 15.09 15.13 5.66
N LEU A 203 13.97 14.50 6.02
CA LEU A 203 13.94 13.11 6.50
C LEU A 203 14.18 12.10 5.37
N TYR A 204 13.91 12.50 4.12
CA TYR A 204 14.08 11.62 2.94
C TYR A 204 15.39 11.85 2.19
N ARG A 205 16.29 12.70 2.74
CA ARG A 205 17.63 12.87 2.14
C ARG A 205 18.38 11.54 2.17
N GLY A 206 18.82 11.09 1.01
CA GLY A 206 19.48 9.80 0.82
C GLY A 206 18.55 8.61 0.61
N SER A 207 17.24 8.76 0.83
CA SER A 207 16.24 7.73 0.53
C SER A 207 15.74 7.87 -0.91
N THR A 208 15.58 6.74 -1.60
CA THR A 208 15.13 6.68 -2.99
C THR A 208 13.71 6.15 -3.15
N HIS A 209 13.16 5.54 -2.11
CA HIS A 209 11.85 4.88 -2.12
C HIS A 209 10.95 5.40 -1.01
N ILE A 210 9.63 5.32 -1.26
CA ILE A 210 8.57 5.69 -0.32
C ILE A 210 7.40 4.71 -0.47
N GLY A 211 6.63 4.47 0.59
CA GLY A 211 5.40 3.68 0.53
C GLY A 211 4.35 4.30 -0.37
N LYS A 212 3.83 3.53 -1.33
CA LYS A 212 2.84 3.99 -2.32
C LYS A 212 1.42 3.58 -2.00
N SER A 213 1.25 2.45 -1.36
CA SER A 213 -0.08 1.89 -1.04
C SER A 213 -0.02 1.01 0.20
N GLY A 214 -1.18 0.57 0.70
CA GLY A 214 -1.31 -0.36 1.81
C GLY A 214 -0.65 0.12 3.11
N LEU A 215 -0.23 -0.81 3.94
CA LEU A 215 0.49 -0.55 5.20
C LEU A 215 1.80 0.18 4.97
N GLU A 216 2.49 -0.10 3.86
CA GLU A 216 3.72 0.59 3.47
C GLU A 216 3.53 2.11 3.37
N SER A 217 2.37 2.56 2.89
CA SER A 217 2.03 3.99 2.80
C SER A 217 1.42 4.53 4.09
N PHE A 218 0.56 3.74 4.76
CA PHE A 218 -0.14 4.21 5.96
C PHE A 218 0.82 4.41 7.15
N TYR A 219 1.76 3.47 7.33
CA TYR A 219 2.79 3.51 8.37
C TYR A 219 4.15 3.97 7.83
N GLU A 220 4.17 4.80 6.77
CA GLU A 220 5.40 5.26 6.14
C GLU A 220 6.39 5.85 7.13
N ARG A 221 5.95 6.71 8.04
CA ARG A 221 6.83 7.37 9.03
C ARG A 221 7.47 6.40 10.00
N GLN A 222 6.71 5.40 10.45
CA GLN A 222 7.19 4.37 11.38
C GLN A 222 8.14 3.41 10.67
N LEU A 223 7.79 2.99 9.45
CA LEU A 223 8.59 2.07 8.65
C LEU A 223 9.88 2.70 8.11
N HIS A 224 9.86 3.99 7.74
CA HIS A 224 11.01 4.66 7.13
C HIS A 224 12.16 4.84 8.12
N GLY A 225 11.89 5.31 9.35
CA GLY A 225 12.91 5.68 10.33
C GLY A 225 13.48 7.10 10.11
N LEU A 226 14.62 7.38 10.73
CA LEU A 226 15.27 8.70 10.66
C LEU A 226 16.65 8.58 9.99
N PRO A 227 16.99 9.45 9.03
CA PRO A 227 18.27 9.40 8.34
C PRO A 227 19.42 9.79 9.28
N GLY A 228 20.56 9.15 9.09
CA GLY A 228 21.84 9.58 9.61
C GLY A 228 22.58 10.46 8.61
N TYR A 229 23.80 10.84 8.95
CA TYR A 229 24.69 11.53 8.03
C TYR A 229 26.16 11.28 8.35
N ARG A 230 26.99 11.39 7.31
CA ARG A 230 28.44 11.46 7.43
C ARG A 230 28.90 12.87 7.06
N GLU A 231 29.62 13.50 7.95
CA GLU A 231 30.29 14.75 7.72
C GLU A 231 31.66 14.44 7.13
N VAL A 232 31.88 14.81 5.89
CA VAL A 232 33.10 14.48 5.14
C VAL A 232 33.80 15.74 4.67
N GLU A 233 35.12 15.70 4.66
CA GLU A 233 35.99 16.71 4.02
C GLU A 233 36.22 16.29 2.56
N LYS A 234 35.98 17.21 1.62
CA LYS A 234 36.16 17.00 0.18
C LYS A 234 37.27 17.90 -0.36
N ASP A 235 37.97 17.41 -1.39
CA ASP A 235 38.87 18.23 -2.19
C ASP A 235 38.13 19.16 -3.18
N ALA A 236 38.88 19.97 -3.92
CA ALA A 236 38.31 20.86 -4.93
C ALA A 236 37.61 20.14 -6.11
N TYR A 237 37.86 18.86 -6.27
CA TYR A 237 37.24 18.01 -7.29
C TYR A 237 36.01 17.25 -6.76
N GLY A 238 35.69 17.40 -5.47
CA GLY A 238 34.56 16.74 -4.82
C GLY A 238 34.85 15.34 -4.27
N ASN A 239 36.10 14.87 -4.32
CA ASN A 239 36.49 13.57 -3.75
C ASN A 239 36.55 13.66 -2.23
N ILE A 240 36.14 12.59 -1.55
CA ILE A 240 36.17 12.51 -0.08
C ILE A 240 37.62 12.28 0.36
N ILE A 241 38.19 13.23 1.12
CA ILE A 241 39.53 13.11 1.72
C ILE A 241 39.45 12.28 3.00
N ARG A 242 38.49 12.61 3.88
CA ARG A 242 38.27 11.89 5.16
C ARG A 242 36.86 12.11 5.70
N THR A 243 36.43 11.20 6.56
CA THR A 243 35.19 11.36 7.34
C THR A 243 35.54 12.01 8.67
N LEU A 244 34.87 13.13 8.98
CA LEU A 244 35.07 13.90 10.21
C LEU A 244 34.16 13.37 11.33
N ARG A 245 32.91 13.08 10.99
CA ARG A 245 31.89 12.59 11.95
C ARG A 245 30.89 11.71 11.26
N THR A 246 30.41 10.68 11.98
CA THR A 246 29.29 9.85 11.53
C THR A 246 28.18 9.86 12.57
N VAL A 247 26.98 10.19 12.15
CA VAL A 247 25.75 10.04 12.93
C VAL A 247 24.98 8.89 12.30
N PRO A 248 24.82 7.75 13.00
CA PRO A 248 24.11 6.61 12.43
C PRO A 248 22.63 6.90 12.25
N PRO A 249 21.98 6.32 11.24
CA PRO A 249 20.54 6.42 11.07
C PRO A 249 19.80 5.64 12.18
N GLN A 250 18.57 6.07 12.46
CA GLN A 250 17.64 5.29 13.30
C GLN A 250 16.74 4.48 12.35
N ASN A 251 16.88 3.15 12.40
CA ASN A 251 16.11 2.26 11.54
C ASN A 251 14.61 2.34 11.84
N GLY A 252 13.79 2.00 10.84
CA GLY A 252 12.35 1.98 10.98
C GLY A 252 11.87 0.89 11.95
N GLN A 253 10.67 1.11 12.46
CA GLN A 253 9.98 0.19 13.38
C GLN A 253 9.41 -1.00 12.63
N THR A 254 9.43 -2.18 13.24
CA THR A 254 8.76 -3.36 12.69
C THR A 254 7.28 -3.34 13.03
N LEU A 255 6.44 -3.59 12.03
CA LEU A 255 5.00 -3.74 12.21
C LEU A 255 4.68 -5.22 12.45
N LYS A 256 4.05 -5.54 13.59
CA LYS A 256 3.51 -6.88 13.85
C LYS A 256 2.01 -6.87 13.65
N LEU A 257 1.53 -7.74 12.76
CA LEU A 257 0.14 -7.80 12.36
C LEU A 257 -0.72 -8.63 13.32
N ALA A 258 -2.03 -8.44 13.27
CA ALA A 258 -3.01 -9.25 13.99
C ALA A 258 -3.29 -10.60 13.28
N MET A 259 -2.98 -10.70 11.98
CA MET A 259 -3.24 -11.89 11.16
C MET A 259 -2.14 -12.95 11.26
N ASP A 260 -2.52 -14.19 11.06
CA ASP A 260 -1.64 -15.34 10.84
C ASP A 260 -1.58 -15.62 9.33
N ILE A 261 -0.38 -15.67 8.76
CA ILE A 261 -0.20 -15.88 7.31
C ILE A 261 -0.78 -17.21 6.83
N ARG A 262 -0.83 -18.23 7.68
CA ARG A 262 -1.43 -19.53 7.35
C ARG A 262 -2.94 -19.40 7.10
N LEU A 263 -3.63 -18.58 7.91
CA LEU A 263 -5.06 -18.30 7.69
C LEU A 263 -5.28 -17.49 6.42
N GLN A 264 -4.40 -16.55 6.12
CA GLN A 264 -4.42 -15.77 4.87
C GLN A 264 -4.23 -16.68 3.65
N GLN A 265 -3.28 -17.63 3.70
CA GLN A 265 -3.06 -18.62 2.65
C GLN A 265 -4.30 -19.48 2.43
N GLU A 266 -4.93 -19.96 3.50
CA GLU A 266 -6.17 -20.73 3.39
C GLU A 266 -7.31 -19.90 2.79
N ALA A 267 -7.46 -18.63 3.19
CA ALA A 267 -8.46 -17.74 2.63
C ALA A 267 -8.25 -17.56 1.11
N VAL A 268 -7.00 -17.33 0.67
CA VAL A 268 -6.68 -17.24 -0.77
C VAL A 268 -6.92 -18.56 -1.49
N ARG A 269 -6.57 -19.70 -0.88
CA ARG A 269 -6.84 -21.04 -1.44
C ARG A 269 -8.34 -21.25 -1.68
N LEU A 270 -9.17 -20.89 -0.73
CA LEU A 270 -10.63 -20.97 -0.84
C LEU A 270 -11.19 -20.06 -1.95
N MET A 271 -10.57 -18.91 -2.19
CA MET A 271 -10.95 -17.95 -3.22
C MET A 271 -10.34 -18.24 -4.60
N ARG A 272 -9.49 -19.29 -4.74
CA ARG A 272 -8.82 -19.59 -6.01
C ARG A 272 -9.81 -19.74 -7.16
N GLY A 273 -9.54 -19.07 -8.28
CA GLY A 273 -10.40 -19.08 -9.47
C GLY A 273 -11.72 -18.32 -9.32
N LYS A 274 -11.92 -17.58 -8.22
CA LYS A 274 -13.13 -16.79 -7.98
C LYS A 274 -12.75 -15.32 -7.89
N ARG A 275 -13.53 -14.46 -8.54
CA ARG A 275 -13.37 -13.01 -8.43
C ARG A 275 -14.22 -12.49 -7.28
N GLY A 276 -13.63 -11.65 -6.42
CA GLY A 276 -14.34 -11.11 -5.26
C GLY A 276 -13.42 -10.78 -4.09
N ALA A 277 -13.98 -10.80 -2.89
CA ALA A 277 -13.25 -10.51 -1.66
C ALA A 277 -13.70 -11.40 -0.50
N MET A 278 -12.78 -11.65 0.41
CA MET A 278 -13.04 -12.28 1.71
C MET A 278 -12.29 -11.53 2.79
N VAL A 279 -12.99 -11.14 3.82
CA VAL A 279 -12.39 -10.48 4.98
C VAL A 279 -12.92 -11.09 6.27
N ALA A 280 -12.01 -11.34 7.22
CA ALA A 280 -12.32 -11.88 8.53
C ALA A 280 -11.75 -10.96 9.62
N ILE A 281 -12.54 -10.68 10.65
CA ILE A 281 -12.23 -9.80 11.77
C ILE A 281 -12.45 -10.57 13.07
N ASN A 282 -11.58 -10.38 14.06
CA ASN A 282 -11.84 -10.81 15.43
C ASN A 282 -12.83 -9.83 16.08
N PRO A 283 -14.06 -10.26 16.44
CA PRO A 283 -15.08 -9.37 16.99
C PRO A 283 -14.72 -8.76 18.34
N GLN A 284 -13.80 -9.37 19.09
CA GLN A 284 -13.43 -8.95 20.44
C GLN A 284 -12.28 -7.95 20.47
N THR A 285 -11.58 -7.75 19.35
CA THR A 285 -10.41 -6.88 19.29
C THR A 285 -10.42 -5.94 18.10
N GLY A 286 -11.17 -6.23 17.05
CA GLY A 286 -11.09 -5.54 15.75
C GLY A 286 -9.94 -6.00 14.87
N GLY A 287 -9.06 -6.89 15.35
CA GLY A 287 -7.93 -7.38 14.57
C GLY A 287 -8.38 -8.09 13.29
N VAL A 288 -7.84 -7.69 12.14
CA VAL A 288 -8.11 -8.34 10.84
C VAL A 288 -7.34 -9.64 10.79
N LEU A 289 -8.07 -10.75 10.63
CA LEU A 289 -7.52 -12.11 10.62
C LEU A 289 -7.20 -12.62 9.21
N ALA A 290 -7.98 -12.20 8.21
CA ALA A 290 -7.75 -12.50 6.79
C ALA A 290 -8.27 -11.35 5.93
N PHE A 291 -7.57 -11.11 4.79
CA PHE A 291 -7.84 -9.97 3.90
C PHE A 291 -7.53 -10.35 2.45
N VAL A 292 -8.54 -10.79 1.71
CA VAL A 292 -8.39 -11.28 0.34
C VAL A 292 -9.16 -10.38 -0.63
N SER A 293 -8.45 -9.85 -1.62
CA SER A 293 -9.02 -9.24 -2.82
C SER A 293 -8.51 -10.03 -4.03
N ASN A 294 -9.39 -10.67 -4.78
CA ASN A 294 -9.03 -11.58 -5.86
C ASN A 294 -9.71 -11.18 -7.19
N PRO A 295 -8.98 -11.18 -8.33
CA PRO A 295 -7.56 -11.47 -8.46
C PRO A 295 -6.66 -10.42 -7.81
N SER A 296 -5.40 -10.80 -7.54
CA SER A 296 -4.38 -9.97 -6.93
C SER A 296 -3.21 -9.71 -7.89
N PHE A 297 -2.16 -9.08 -7.43
CA PHE A 297 -0.97 -8.74 -8.20
C PHE A 297 0.31 -8.95 -7.37
N ASN A 298 1.46 -9.08 -8.05
CA ASN A 298 2.74 -9.18 -7.35
C ASN A 298 3.28 -7.77 -7.02
N PRO A 299 3.38 -7.38 -5.73
CA PRO A 299 3.86 -6.06 -5.32
C PRO A 299 5.35 -5.83 -5.63
N ASN A 300 6.14 -6.90 -5.77
CA ASN A 300 7.57 -6.80 -6.11
C ASN A 300 7.82 -6.17 -7.48
N LEU A 301 6.85 -6.20 -8.39
CA LEU A 301 6.95 -5.57 -9.71
C LEU A 301 7.01 -4.04 -9.66
N PHE A 302 6.59 -3.42 -8.56
CA PHE A 302 6.43 -1.96 -8.45
C PHE A 302 7.60 -1.25 -7.79
N ILE A 303 8.49 -1.98 -7.10
CA ILE A 303 9.51 -1.41 -6.21
C ILE A 303 10.42 -0.41 -6.96
N ASP A 304 11.01 -0.82 -8.07
CA ASP A 304 11.91 0.01 -8.87
C ASP A 304 11.29 0.54 -10.17
N GLY A 305 9.96 0.46 -10.26
CA GLY A 305 9.15 0.78 -11.44
C GLY A 305 8.75 -0.47 -12.20
N ILE A 306 7.46 -0.55 -12.54
CA ILE A 306 6.91 -1.65 -13.33
C ILE A 306 7.22 -1.44 -14.81
N ASP A 307 7.59 -2.49 -15.51
CA ASP A 307 7.77 -2.48 -16.96
C ASP A 307 6.43 -2.38 -17.71
N SER A 308 6.51 -2.01 -18.98
CA SER A 308 5.32 -1.73 -19.81
C SER A 308 4.45 -2.96 -20.05
N GLU A 309 5.05 -4.15 -20.15
CA GLU A 309 4.33 -5.41 -20.42
C GLU A 309 3.51 -5.82 -19.19
N ASN A 310 4.15 -5.90 -18.02
CA ASN A 310 3.46 -6.20 -16.77
C ASN A 310 2.42 -5.13 -16.42
N TRP A 311 2.73 -3.85 -16.65
CA TRP A 311 1.76 -2.78 -16.45
C TRP A 311 0.52 -2.95 -17.34
N LYS A 312 0.71 -3.22 -18.64
CA LYS A 312 -0.37 -3.46 -19.58
C LYS A 312 -1.20 -4.67 -19.15
N ALA A 313 -0.55 -5.78 -18.82
CA ALA A 313 -1.22 -7.00 -18.35
C ALA A 313 -2.10 -6.77 -17.12
N LEU A 314 -1.67 -5.94 -16.16
CA LEU A 314 -2.44 -5.61 -14.97
C LEU A 314 -3.54 -4.58 -15.23
N ASN A 315 -3.24 -3.53 -15.99
CA ASN A 315 -4.15 -2.40 -16.18
C ASN A 315 -5.28 -2.71 -17.17
N GLU A 316 -4.99 -3.45 -18.24
CA GLU A 316 -5.96 -3.85 -19.27
C GLU A 316 -6.75 -5.10 -18.86
N ASN A 317 -6.33 -5.82 -17.81
CA ASN A 317 -7.05 -6.98 -17.33
C ASN A 317 -8.47 -6.60 -16.90
N TRP A 318 -9.47 -7.21 -17.57
CA TRP A 318 -10.89 -6.93 -17.32
C TRP A 318 -11.31 -7.28 -15.87
N GLN A 319 -10.61 -8.19 -15.21
CA GLN A 319 -10.83 -8.58 -13.82
C GLN A 319 -10.29 -7.56 -12.81
N LYS A 320 -9.54 -6.54 -13.25
CA LYS A 320 -9.02 -5.43 -12.45
C LYS A 320 -8.28 -5.87 -11.17
N PRO A 321 -7.13 -6.55 -11.30
CA PRO A 321 -6.38 -7.07 -10.15
C PRO A 321 -5.84 -5.98 -9.20
N LEU A 322 -5.66 -4.74 -9.69
CA LEU A 322 -5.15 -3.63 -8.88
C LEU A 322 -6.19 -3.04 -7.90
N ILE A 323 -7.48 -3.36 -8.08
CA ILE A 323 -8.54 -2.85 -7.20
C ILE A 323 -8.53 -3.61 -5.87
N ASN A 324 -8.36 -2.88 -4.78
CA ASN A 324 -8.58 -3.43 -3.43
C ASN A 324 -10.09 -3.56 -3.16
N ARG A 325 -10.65 -4.72 -3.51
CA ARG A 325 -12.09 -4.99 -3.36
C ARG A 325 -12.58 -4.95 -1.93
N VAL A 326 -11.70 -5.21 -0.95
CA VAL A 326 -12.08 -5.24 0.46
C VAL A 326 -12.43 -3.84 0.96
N THR A 327 -11.64 -2.82 0.57
CA THR A 327 -11.81 -1.43 1.05
C THR A 327 -12.43 -0.49 0.03
N GLN A 328 -12.42 -0.86 -1.27
CA GLN A 328 -12.86 0.03 -2.37
C GLN A 328 -13.96 -0.58 -3.24
N GLY A 329 -14.18 -1.88 -3.17
CA GLY A 329 -15.30 -2.52 -3.86
C GLY A 329 -16.62 -2.14 -3.21
N LEU A 330 -17.50 -1.50 -3.98
CA LEU A 330 -18.84 -1.06 -3.53
C LEU A 330 -19.91 -1.95 -4.15
N TYR A 331 -20.59 -2.71 -3.32
CA TYR A 331 -21.59 -3.68 -3.76
C TYR A 331 -22.88 -3.56 -2.96
N PRO A 332 -24.04 -3.74 -3.58
CA PRO A 332 -25.27 -3.96 -2.83
C PRO A 332 -25.11 -5.22 -1.97
N PRO A 333 -25.41 -5.17 -0.66
CA PRO A 333 -25.25 -6.33 0.22
C PRO A 333 -26.34 -7.40 0.01
N GLY A 334 -27.43 -7.05 -0.65
CA GLY A 334 -28.58 -7.93 -0.78
C GLY A 334 -29.08 -8.41 0.60
N SER A 335 -29.59 -9.62 0.65
CA SER A 335 -30.17 -10.19 1.88
C SER A 335 -29.22 -10.32 3.08
N THR A 336 -27.88 -10.10 2.92
CA THR A 336 -26.97 -10.02 4.08
C THR A 336 -27.23 -8.76 4.92
N PHE A 337 -27.96 -7.80 4.40
CA PHE A 337 -28.40 -6.59 5.10
C PHE A 337 -29.56 -6.84 6.10
N LYS A 338 -30.35 -7.89 5.89
CA LYS A 338 -31.56 -8.16 6.68
C LYS A 338 -31.34 -8.32 8.19
N PRO A 339 -30.25 -8.89 8.71
CA PRO A 339 -30.00 -8.91 10.16
C PRO A 339 -29.91 -7.51 10.76
N PHE A 340 -29.28 -6.55 10.08
CA PHE A 340 -29.16 -5.16 10.53
C PHE A 340 -30.47 -4.42 10.43
N MET A 341 -31.22 -4.68 9.36
CA MET A 341 -32.60 -4.19 9.20
C MET A 341 -33.51 -4.74 10.31
N ALA A 342 -33.32 -6.01 10.70
CA ALA A 342 -34.05 -6.61 11.80
C ALA A 342 -33.76 -5.92 13.14
N MET A 343 -32.49 -5.57 13.39
CA MET A 343 -32.14 -4.76 14.58
C MET A 343 -32.88 -3.41 14.56
N ALA A 344 -32.87 -2.71 13.42
CA ALA A 344 -33.59 -1.42 13.29
C ALA A 344 -35.09 -1.55 13.54
N LEU A 345 -35.71 -2.61 13.04
CA LEU A 345 -37.15 -2.88 13.25
C LEU A 345 -37.49 -3.19 14.72
N LEU A 346 -36.62 -3.92 15.43
CA LEU A 346 -36.81 -4.25 16.84
C LEU A 346 -36.56 -3.03 17.76
N GLU A 347 -35.46 -2.32 17.52
CA GLU A 347 -35.04 -1.17 18.35
C GLU A 347 -35.99 0.02 18.20
N SER A 348 -36.54 0.22 17.01
CA SER A 348 -37.56 1.24 16.77
C SER A 348 -38.94 0.93 17.42
N GLY A 349 -39.12 -0.29 17.90
CA GLY A 349 -40.44 -0.74 18.40
C GLY A 349 -41.48 -0.99 17.32
N LYS A 350 -41.11 -0.96 16.03
CA LYS A 350 -42.00 -1.25 14.90
C LYS A 350 -42.61 -2.65 15.00
N ILE A 351 -41.79 -3.60 15.47
CA ILE A 351 -42.20 -4.97 15.80
C ILE A 351 -41.53 -5.43 17.09
N THR A 352 -42.07 -6.49 17.66
CA THR A 352 -41.51 -7.23 18.78
C THR A 352 -40.98 -8.60 18.32
N GLN A 353 -40.28 -9.31 19.17
CA GLN A 353 -39.76 -10.65 18.87
C GLN A 353 -40.91 -11.67 18.64
N SER A 354 -42.11 -11.42 19.20
CA SER A 354 -43.32 -12.24 19.03
C SER A 354 -44.21 -11.83 17.86
N SER A 355 -43.92 -10.69 17.20
CA SER A 355 -44.73 -10.21 16.08
C SER A 355 -44.75 -11.22 14.92
N VAL A 356 -45.95 -11.54 14.44
CA VAL A 356 -46.15 -12.44 13.28
C VAL A 356 -46.82 -11.66 12.17
N ILE A 357 -46.25 -11.70 10.97
CA ILE A 357 -46.67 -10.89 9.83
C ILE A 357 -46.82 -11.81 8.60
N PRO A 358 -47.85 -11.61 7.76
CA PRO A 358 -47.97 -12.33 6.50
C PRO A 358 -46.75 -12.04 5.58
N ALA A 359 -46.16 -13.10 5.05
CA ALA A 359 -45.04 -13.05 4.09
C ALA A 359 -45.49 -13.76 2.80
N PRO A 360 -46.31 -13.12 1.96
CA PRO A 360 -46.81 -13.70 0.71
C PRO A 360 -45.68 -13.79 -0.32
N GLY A 361 -45.87 -14.55 -1.41
CA GLY A 361 -44.89 -14.68 -2.49
C GLY A 361 -44.71 -13.39 -3.32
N ALA A 362 -45.58 -12.44 -3.15
CA ALA A 362 -45.50 -11.09 -3.72
C ALA A 362 -46.26 -10.08 -2.87
N TRP A 363 -45.78 -8.83 -2.88
CA TRP A 363 -46.38 -7.70 -2.17
C TRP A 363 -46.36 -6.46 -3.08
N SER A 364 -47.38 -5.60 -2.98
CA SER A 364 -47.45 -4.35 -3.71
C SER A 364 -47.58 -3.18 -2.73
N ILE A 365 -47.07 -2.03 -3.12
CA ILE A 365 -47.35 -0.78 -2.41
C ILE A 365 -48.85 -0.50 -2.51
N PRO A 366 -49.54 -0.18 -1.42
CA PRO A 366 -50.94 0.17 -1.45
C PRO A 366 -51.30 1.19 -2.53
N GLY A 367 -52.28 0.91 -3.36
CA GLY A 367 -52.71 1.76 -4.47
C GLY A 367 -51.90 1.62 -5.76
N THR A 368 -50.92 0.71 -5.83
CA THR A 368 -50.11 0.45 -7.06
C THR A 368 -50.31 -0.96 -7.59
N LYS A 369 -50.13 -1.13 -8.91
CA LYS A 369 -50.19 -2.44 -9.58
C LYS A 369 -48.83 -3.15 -9.63
N HIS A 370 -47.71 -2.49 -9.26
CA HIS A 370 -46.38 -3.08 -9.29
C HIS A 370 -46.19 -4.10 -8.19
N MET A 371 -45.77 -5.32 -8.56
CA MET A 371 -45.61 -6.43 -7.62
C MET A 371 -44.11 -6.65 -7.31
N PHE A 372 -43.75 -6.47 -6.07
CA PHE A 372 -42.44 -6.87 -5.53
C PHE A 372 -42.51 -8.33 -5.09
N ARG A 373 -41.63 -9.18 -5.65
CA ARG A 373 -41.75 -10.61 -5.51
C ARG A 373 -40.71 -11.15 -4.54
N ASP A 374 -41.09 -12.17 -3.77
CA ASP A 374 -40.17 -13.00 -3.00
C ASP A 374 -39.49 -14.01 -3.91
N SER A 375 -38.33 -14.53 -3.51
CA SER A 375 -37.63 -15.61 -4.18
C SER A 375 -38.46 -16.91 -4.22
N VAL A 376 -39.31 -17.13 -3.22
CA VAL A 376 -40.30 -18.21 -3.13
C VAL A 376 -41.66 -17.72 -3.56
N ARG A 377 -42.14 -18.18 -4.72
CA ARG A 377 -43.41 -17.68 -5.34
C ARG A 377 -44.65 -17.97 -4.51
N SER A 378 -44.67 -19.07 -3.75
CA SER A 378 -45.75 -19.39 -2.82
C SER A 378 -45.74 -18.53 -1.55
N GLY A 379 -44.64 -17.81 -1.31
CA GLY A 379 -44.40 -17.13 -0.05
C GLY A 379 -44.01 -18.06 1.08
N HIS A 380 -44.05 -17.49 2.29
CA HIS A 380 -43.62 -18.18 3.52
C HIS A 380 -44.74 -18.31 4.56
N GLY A 381 -45.97 -17.96 4.17
CA GLY A 381 -47.13 -17.91 5.08
C GLY A 381 -46.97 -16.84 6.14
N SER A 382 -47.46 -17.09 7.34
CA SER A 382 -47.23 -16.22 8.50
C SER A 382 -45.81 -16.46 9.04
N ALA A 383 -45.04 -15.39 9.18
CA ALA A 383 -43.65 -15.44 9.65
C ALA A 383 -43.40 -14.45 10.78
N ASN A 384 -42.68 -14.86 11.79
CA ASN A 384 -42.00 -13.94 12.70
C ASN A 384 -40.64 -13.55 12.13
N LEU A 385 -39.98 -12.58 12.76
CA LEU A 385 -38.67 -12.09 12.30
C LEU A 385 -37.62 -13.17 12.22
N SER A 386 -37.62 -14.13 13.16
CA SER A 386 -36.65 -15.25 13.16
C SER A 386 -36.80 -16.13 11.91
N LYS A 387 -38.07 -16.48 11.55
CA LYS A 387 -38.37 -17.23 10.33
C LYS A 387 -38.01 -16.41 9.08
N ALA A 388 -38.35 -15.12 9.08
CA ALA A 388 -38.05 -14.23 7.95
C ALA A 388 -36.53 -14.14 7.66
N ILE A 389 -35.66 -14.13 8.68
CA ILE A 389 -34.23 -14.18 8.54
C ILE A 389 -33.79 -15.57 8.04
N GLN A 390 -34.29 -16.67 8.62
CA GLN A 390 -33.97 -18.06 8.29
C GLN A 390 -34.19 -18.37 6.82
N VAL A 391 -35.39 -18.05 6.32
CA VAL A 391 -35.79 -18.33 4.92
C VAL A 391 -35.47 -17.18 3.96
N SER A 392 -34.96 -16.08 4.52
CA SER A 392 -34.63 -14.87 3.75
C SER A 392 -35.84 -14.20 3.06
N SER A 393 -37.01 -14.14 3.70
CA SER A 393 -38.20 -13.57 3.09
C SER A 393 -38.00 -12.11 2.72
N ASP A 394 -38.23 -11.75 1.45
CA ASP A 394 -38.16 -10.39 0.95
C ASP A 394 -39.40 -9.60 1.30
N THR A 395 -40.58 -10.19 1.12
CA THR A 395 -41.85 -9.53 1.30
C THR A 395 -42.11 -9.12 2.75
N PHE A 396 -41.58 -9.85 3.73
CA PHE A 396 -41.58 -9.44 5.12
C PHE A 396 -40.85 -8.10 5.33
N PHE A 397 -39.66 -7.96 4.76
CA PHE A 397 -38.88 -6.74 4.91
C PHE A 397 -39.36 -5.60 4.00
N TYR A 398 -39.86 -5.88 2.80
CA TYR A 398 -40.47 -4.87 1.92
C TYR A 398 -41.56 -4.09 2.62
N ARG A 399 -42.51 -4.81 3.19
CA ARG A 399 -43.65 -4.21 3.89
C ARG A 399 -43.19 -3.36 5.05
N LEU A 400 -42.40 -3.93 5.97
CA LEU A 400 -42.01 -3.23 7.19
C LEU A 400 -41.07 -2.06 6.90
N GLY A 401 -40.18 -2.19 5.93
CA GLY A 401 -39.29 -1.11 5.52
C GLY A 401 -40.07 0.05 4.88
N PHE A 402 -41.04 -0.27 4.00
CA PHE A 402 -41.91 0.74 3.40
C PHE A 402 -42.74 1.49 4.46
N GLU A 403 -43.37 0.76 5.38
CA GLU A 403 -44.17 1.33 6.44
C GLU A 403 -43.39 2.20 7.42
N MET A 404 -42.10 1.86 7.65
CA MET A 404 -41.27 2.60 8.58
C MET A 404 -40.60 3.83 7.94
N GLY A 405 -40.19 3.71 6.68
CA GLY A 405 -39.49 4.77 5.94
C GLY A 405 -38.02 4.98 6.33
N ILE A 406 -37.29 5.67 5.44
CA ILE A 406 -35.83 5.81 5.57
C ILE A 406 -35.43 6.65 6.79
N GLU A 407 -36.18 7.71 7.09
CA GLU A 407 -35.86 8.62 8.18
C GLU A 407 -35.79 7.92 9.54
N LYS A 408 -36.69 6.95 9.76
CA LYS A 408 -36.77 6.19 11.01
C LYS A 408 -35.77 5.02 11.05
N ILE A 409 -35.42 4.45 9.91
CA ILE A 409 -34.52 3.27 9.82
C ILE A 409 -33.09 3.67 9.85
N ARG A 410 -32.72 4.73 9.11
CA ARG A 410 -31.34 5.16 8.86
C ARG A 410 -30.53 5.37 10.14
N PRO A 411 -31.01 6.01 11.22
CA PRO A 411 -30.25 6.18 12.44
C PRO A 411 -29.74 4.84 13.03
N TYR A 412 -30.60 3.81 13.08
CA TYR A 412 -30.22 2.49 13.59
C TYR A 412 -29.18 1.78 12.72
N LEU A 413 -29.27 1.95 11.40
CA LEU A 413 -28.30 1.38 10.47
C LEU A 413 -26.96 2.11 10.52
N ALA A 414 -26.97 3.42 10.74
CA ALA A 414 -25.74 4.22 10.89
C ALA A 414 -24.92 3.81 12.12
N GLU A 415 -25.54 3.27 13.16
CA GLU A 415 -24.86 2.73 14.33
C GLU A 415 -23.94 1.55 14.00
N PHE A 416 -24.18 0.82 12.91
CA PHE A 416 -23.31 -0.23 12.39
C PHE A 416 -22.22 0.29 11.43
N ASP A 417 -21.96 1.59 11.40
CA ASP A 417 -21.00 2.30 10.52
C ASP A 417 -21.31 2.18 9.02
N PHE A 418 -22.55 1.83 8.64
CA PHE A 418 -22.94 1.87 7.24
C PHE A 418 -22.93 3.32 6.70
N GLY A 419 -22.28 3.49 5.54
CA GLY A 419 -22.12 4.81 4.93
C GLY A 419 -20.98 5.64 5.53
N GLN A 420 -20.15 5.06 6.37
CA GLN A 420 -18.96 5.68 6.99
C GLN A 420 -17.73 4.82 6.78
N GLN A 421 -16.54 5.41 6.92
CA GLN A 421 -15.29 4.65 6.96
C GLN A 421 -15.19 3.91 8.28
N THR A 422 -14.72 2.67 8.27
CA THR A 422 -14.49 1.89 9.48
C THR A 422 -13.26 2.37 10.25
N GLY A 423 -12.41 3.15 9.56
CA GLY A 423 -11.17 3.68 10.10
C GLY A 423 -10.04 2.65 10.17
N ILE A 424 -10.08 1.60 9.34
CA ILE A 424 -8.97 0.65 9.21
C ILE A 424 -7.65 1.39 8.93
N ASP A 425 -6.55 0.84 9.39
CA ASP A 425 -5.18 1.34 9.18
C ASP A 425 -4.67 1.11 7.74
N LEU A 426 -5.49 1.48 6.77
CA LEU A 426 -5.17 1.48 5.33
C LEU A 426 -5.62 2.80 4.69
N PRO A 427 -4.88 3.29 3.67
CA PRO A 427 -5.31 4.47 2.93
C PRO A 427 -6.48 4.15 1.98
N ASN A 428 -7.20 5.19 1.57
CA ASN A 428 -8.20 5.14 0.50
C ASN A 428 -9.39 4.20 0.77
N GLU A 429 -9.81 4.04 2.02
CA GLU A 429 -11.04 3.33 2.36
C GLU A 429 -12.27 4.10 1.84
N TYR A 430 -13.19 3.39 1.17
CA TYR A 430 -14.46 3.96 0.71
C TYR A 430 -15.51 3.87 1.81
N ARG A 431 -16.23 4.98 1.98
CA ARG A 431 -17.27 5.11 3.01
C ARG A 431 -18.58 4.37 2.71
N GLY A 432 -18.76 3.83 1.50
CA GLY A 432 -20.02 3.23 1.08
C GLY A 432 -21.17 4.23 0.97
N VAL A 433 -22.39 3.71 0.79
CA VAL A 433 -23.62 4.51 0.67
C VAL A 433 -24.71 3.92 1.58
N LEU A 434 -25.02 4.62 2.67
CA LEU A 434 -26.27 4.46 3.40
C LEU A 434 -27.23 5.53 2.87
N PRO A 435 -28.27 5.16 2.09
CA PRO A 435 -29.11 6.11 1.37
C PRO A 435 -29.84 7.09 2.30
N SER A 436 -30.05 8.31 1.82
CA SER A 436 -30.95 9.30 2.43
C SER A 436 -31.51 10.23 1.36
N PRO A 437 -32.56 11.01 1.68
CA PRO A 437 -33.09 12.03 0.78
C PRO A 437 -32.01 13.05 0.34
N GLU A 438 -31.20 13.54 1.28
CA GLU A 438 -30.15 14.52 1.03
C GLU A 438 -29.04 13.92 0.13
N TRP A 439 -28.66 12.65 0.41
CA TRP A 439 -27.69 11.94 -0.43
C TRP A 439 -28.22 11.82 -1.87
N LYS A 440 -29.50 11.45 -2.03
CA LYS A 440 -30.11 11.31 -3.37
C LYS A 440 -30.16 12.65 -4.10
N GLU A 441 -30.59 13.72 -3.43
CA GLU A 441 -30.64 15.05 -4.02
C GLU A 441 -29.25 15.51 -4.49
N LYS A 442 -28.23 15.35 -3.66
CA LYS A 442 -26.84 15.66 -4.02
C LYS A 442 -26.30 14.78 -5.16
N ARG A 443 -26.56 13.46 -5.09
CA ARG A 443 -26.04 12.48 -6.08
C ARG A 443 -26.60 12.72 -7.47
N PHE A 444 -27.87 13.09 -7.54
CA PHE A 444 -28.60 13.30 -8.79
C PHE A 444 -28.85 14.79 -9.10
N SER A 445 -28.02 15.68 -8.57
CA SER A 445 -28.15 17.14 -8.72
C SER A 445 -28.29 17.63 -10.16
N LYS A 446 -27.78 16.87 -11.13
CA LYS A 446 -27.88 17.15 -12.58
C LYS A 446 -29.21 16.71 -13.22
N LEU A 447 -30.06 15.97 -12.48
CA LEU A 447 -31.37 15.53 -12.99
C LEU A 447 -32.46 16.54 -12.61
N PRO A 448 -33.62 16.51 -13.30
CA PRO A 448 -34.77 17.31 -12.92
C PRO A 448 -35.23 17.09 -11.48
N PRO A 449 -35.84 18.11 -10.81
CA PRO A 449 -36.22 18.04 -9.41
C PRO A 449 -37.09 16.82 -9.03
N GLU A 450 -37.99 16.39 -9.91
CA GLU A 450 -38.87 15.24 -9.70
C GLU A 450 -38.09 13.93 -9.56
N ARG A 451 -36.96 13.79 -10.25
CA ARG A 451 -36.10 12.61 -10.20
C ARG A 451 -35.09 12.65 -9.04
N ARG A 452 -34.82 13.84 -8.47
CA ARG A 452 -33.95 14.01 -7.30
C ARG A 452 -34.66 13.77 -5.98
N ARG A 453 -35.96 14.10 -5.91
CA ARG A 453 -36.78 13.93 -4.69
C ARG A 453 -36.83 12.47 -4.28
N TRP A 454 -36.82 12.24 -2.97
CA TRP A 454 -37.03 10.92 -2.41
C TRP A 454 -38.42 10.41 -2.71
N ASN A 455 -38.52 9.18 -3.20
CA ASN A 455 -39.77 8.48 -3.36
C ASN A 455 -39.88 7.38 -2.32
N THR A 456 -40.97 7.30 -1.60
CA THR A 456 -41.18 6.29 -0.55
C THR A 456 -41.05 4.85 -1.07
N ALA A 457 -41.40 4.62 -2.34
CA ALA A 457 -41.22 3.32 -2.98
C ALA A 457 -39.74 2.84 -3.07
N GLU A 458 -38.80 3.77 -3.02
CA GLU A 458 -37.37 3.42 -3.03
C GLU A 458 -36.94 2.68 -1.76
N MET A 459 -37.72 2.81 -0.69
CA MET A 459 -37.49 2.08 0.55
C MET A 459 -37.66 0.56 0.38
N VAL A 460 -38.49 0.12 -0.57
CA VAL A 460 -38.74 -1.31 -0.79
C VAL A 460 -37.47 -2.07 -1.12
N PRO A 461 -36.71 -1.76 -2.21
CA PRO A 461 -35.45 -2.43 -2.47
C PRO A 461 -34.37 -2.14 -1.40
N ILE A 462 -34.38 -0.95 -0.79
CA ILE A 462 -33.42 -0.58 0.27
C ILE A 462 -33.55 -1.51 1.48
N SER A 463 -34.78 -1.89 1.86
CA SER A 463 -35.03 -2.73 3.02
C SER A 463 -34.45 -4.14 2.96
N ILE A 464 -34.08 -4.58 1.76
CA ILE A 464 -33.42 -5.88 1.52
C ILE A 464 -31.96 -5.75 1.06
N GLY A 465 -31.35 -4.57 1.23
CA GLY A 465 -29.97 -4.32 0.86
C GLY A 465 -29.72 -4.15 -0.63
N GLN A 466 -30.73 -3.73 -1.38
CA GLN A 466 -30.66 -3.41 -2.82
C GLN A 466 -30.86 -1.89 -3.03
N GLY A 467 -31.18 -1.48 -4.23
CA GLY A 467 -31.39 -0.07 -4.56
C GLY A 467 -30.10 0.74 -4.45
N TYR A 468 -30.09 1.78 -3.64
CA TYR A 468 -28.94 2.67 -3.47
C TYR A 468 -27.91 2.18 -2.43
N ASN A 469 -28.18 1.07 -1.72
CA ASN A 469 -27.23 0.49 -0.79
C ASN A 469 -25.96 0.06 -1.53
N ALA A 470 -24.80 0.50 -1.05
CA ALA A 470 -23.51 0.10 -1.59
C ALA A 470 -22.47 0.10 -0.47
N TYR A 471 -21.97 -1.06 -0.10
CA TYR A 471 -21.01 -1.21 0.99
C TYR A 471 -19.80 -2.03 0.57
N THR A 472 -18.68 -1.78 1.27
CA THR A 472 -17.47 -2.58 1.07
C THR A 472 -17.57 -3.90 1.83
N PRO A 473 -16.85 -4.94 1.40
CA PRO A 473 -16.71 -6.18 2.18
C PRO A 473 -16.19 -5.95 3.60
N LEU A 474 -15.32 -4.96 3.79
CA LEU A 474 -14.83 -4.58 5.11
C LEU A 474 -15.96 -4.04 5.99
N GLN A 475 -16.81 -3.15 5.47
CA GLN A 475 -17.98 -2.64 6.23
C GLN A 475 -18.93 -3.77 6.61
N MET A 476 -19.19 -4.72 5.70
CA MET A 476 -20.05 -5.86 5.99
C MET A 476 -19.46 -6.79 7.06
N ALA A 477 -18.13 -7.01 7.05
CA ALA A 477 -17.45 -7.79 8.09
C ALA A 477 -17.45 -7.06 9.44
N HIS A 478 -17.19 -5.75 9.43
CA HIS A 478 -17.20 -4.89 10.61
C HIS A 478 -18.57 -4.85 11.27
N ALA A 479 -19.62 -4.59 10.50
CA ALA A 479 -21.01 -4.62 11.00
C ALA A 479 -21.37 -6.02 11.55
N THR A 480 -20.92 -7.09 10.87
CA THR A 480 -21.13 -8.48 11.35
C THR A 480 -20.38 -8.74 12.66
N ALA A 481 -19.15 -8.24 12.81
CA ALA A 481 -18.38 -8.35 14.05
C ALA A 481 -19.06 -7.59 15.20
N THR A 482 -19.56 -6.39 14.95
CA THR A 482 -20.31 -5.58 15.90
C THR A 482 -21.60 -6.29 16.36
N LEU A 483 -22.37 -6.85 15.42
CA LEU A 483 -23.58 -7.61 15.75
C LEU A 483 -23.25 -8.87 16.55
N ALA A 484 -22.24 -9.63 16.14
CA ALA A 484 -21.78 -10.83 16.82
C ALA A 484 -21.32 -10.55 18.26
N ASN A 485 -20.66 -9.41 18.47
CA ASN A 485 -20.13 -8.96 19.76
C ASN A 485 -21.13 -8.10 20.56
N ASN A 486 -22.43 -8.31 20.34
CA ASN A 486 -23.51 -7.67 21.10
C ASN A 486 -23.47 -6.13 21.09
N GLY A 487 -23.10 -5.55 19.96
CA GLY A 487 -23.06 -4.10 19.77
C GLY A 487 -21.78 -3.42 20.25
N VAL A 488 -20.78 -4.17 20.74
CA VAL A 488 -19.46 -3.60 21.08
C VAL A 488 -18.68 -3.39 19.80
N VAL A 489 -18.36 -2.14 19.48
CA VAL A 489 -17.68 -1.72 18.25
C VAL A 489 -16.18 -1.60 18.51
N TYR A 490 -15.39 -2.35 17.78
CA TYR A 490 -13.93 -2.21 17.73
C TYR A 490 -13.47 -1.71 16.36
N ARG A 491 -12.52 -0.79 16.35
CA ARG A 491 -11.90 -0.33 15.10
C ARG A 491 -11.17 -1.49 14.41
N PRO A 492 -11.47 -1.80 13.14
CA PRO A 492 -10.70 -2.76 12.38
C PRO A 492 -9.24 -2.31 12.24
N HIS A 493 -8.29 -3.20 12.44
CA HIS A 493 -6.88 -2.90 12.28
C HIS A 493 -6.08 -4.13 11.83
N LEU A 494 -5.05 -3.89 11.05
CA LEU A 494 -4.10 -4.89 10.59
C LEU A 494 -2.92 -4.97 11.55
N VAL A 495 -2.38 -3.83 11.98
CA VAL A 495 -1.22 -3.74 12.87
C VAL A 495 -1.67 -3.87 14.32
N LYS A 496 -1.08 -4.81 15.03
CA LYS A 496 -1.31 -5.05 16.45
C LYS A 496 -0.25 -4.40 17.34
N GLU A 497 1.00 -4.44 16.91
CA GLU A 497 2.15 -3.97 17.69
C GLU A 497 3.14 -3.24 16.80
N LEU A 498 3.78 -2.21 17.35
CA LEU A 498 4.97 -1.57 16.79
C LEU A 498 6.18 -2.02 17.62
N LEU A 499 7.20 -2.55 16.98
CA LEU A 499 8.41 -3.04 17.61
C LEU A 499 9.59 -2.17 17.18
N ASP A 500 10.55 -1.95 18.09
CA ASP A 500 11.79 -1.28 17.78
C ASP A 500 12.72 -2.16 16.90
N HIS A 501 13.89 -1.63 16.56
CA HIS A 501 14.89 -2.34 15.78
C HIS A 501 15.32 -3.68 16.45
N ASN A 502 15.30 -3.77 17.77
CA ASN A 502 15.63 -4.97 18.52
C ASN A 502 14.43 -5.90 18.71
N LYS A 503 13.30 -5.61 18.06
CA LYS A 503 12.02 -6.32 18.19
C LYS A 503 11.43 -6.29 19.60
N GLN A 504 11.81 -5.28 20.39
CA GLN A 504 11.16 -4.98 21.67
C GLN A 504 9.90 -4.17 21.41
N GLN A 505 8.86 -4.45 22.18
CA GLN A 505 7.59 -3.75 22.03
C GLN A 505 7.74 -2.27 22.43
N ILE A 506 7.43 -1.36 21.48
CA ILE A 506 7.35 0.07 21.75
C ILE A 506 5.90 0.48 22.04
N THR A 507 4.98 0.01 21.23
CA THR A 507 3.57 0.41 21.31
C THR A 507 2.68 -0.76 20.95
N LEU A 508 1.82 -1.14 21.89
CA LEU A 508 0.69 -2.03 21.63
C LEU A 508 -0.48 -1.16 21.13
N ILE A 509 -1.08 -1.54 20.02
CA ILE A 509 -2.36 -0.95 19.62
C ILE A 509 -3.43 -1.61 20.50
N ASP A 510 -3.74 -0.96 21.62
CA ASP A 510 -4.70 -1.47 22.59
C ASP A 510 -6.09 -1.57 21.95
N PRO A 511 -6.68 -2.77 21.89
CA PRO A 511 -8.00 -2.96 21.32
C PRO A 511 -9.09 -2.47 22.28
N LYS A 512 -9.21 -1.15 22.44
CA LYS A 512 -10.32 -0.56 23.21
C LYS A 512 -11.58 -0.46 22.37
N PRO A 513 -12.75 -0.79 22.92
CA PRO A 513 -14.01 -0.51 22.24
C PRO A 513 -14.11 0.98 21.92
N GLN A 514 -14.46 1.31 20.67
CA GLN A 514 -14.75 2.70 20.29
C GLN A 514 -16.06 3.19 20.92
N ARG A 515 -17.05 2.33 20.93
CA ARG A 515 -18.37 2.58 21.51
C ARG A 515 -19.14 1.27 21.69
N ILE A 516 -20.25 1.36 22.39
CA ILE A 516 -21.24 0.29 22.51
C ILE A 516 -22.55 0.84 21.95
N LEU A 517 -23.18 0.09 21.04
CA LEU A 517 -24.45 0.47 20.46
C LEU A 517 -25.54 0.52 21.56
N PRO A 518 -26.39 1.56 21.58
CA PRO A 518 -27.44 1.74 22.58
C PRO A 518 -28.64 0.84 22.31
N PHE A 519 -28.42 -0.44 22.01
CA PHE A 519 -29.43 -1.41 21.62
C PHE A 519 -29.64 -2.46 22.70
N LYS A 520 -30.84 -3.04 22.75
CA LYS A 520 -31.21 -4.05 23.77
C LYS A 520 -30.44 -5.35 23.51
N GLN A 521 -29.78 -5.87 24.55
CA GLN A 521 -29.06 -7.14 24.49
C GLN A 521 -29.96 -8.29 24.04
N SER A 522 -31.23 -8.30 24.44
CA SER A 522 -32.21 -9.33 24.02
C SER A 522 -32.44 -9.34 22.52
N ASN A 523 -32.36 -8.18 21.84
CA ASN A 523 -32.51 -8.09 20.39
C ASN A 523 -31.28 -8.60 19.65
N PHE A 524 -30.06 -8.35 20.14
CA PHE A 524 -28.84 -8.98 19.62
C PHE A 524 -28.95 -10.52 19.71
N ASN A 525 -29.29 -11.03 20.88
CA ASN A 525 -29.43 -12.47 21.10
C ASN A 525 -30.46 -13.10 20.18
N TYR A 526 -31.62 -12.43 19.99
CA TYR A 526 -32.66 -12.91 19.10
C TYR A 526 -32.24 -12.93 17.64
N VAL A 527 -31.60 -11.87 17.13
CA VAL A 527 -31.14 -11.80 15.75
C VAL A 527 -30.00 -12.79 15.50
N LYS A 528 -29.04 -12.92 16.42
CA LYS A 528 -28.00 -13.95 16.33
C LYS A 528 -28.57 -15.38 16.27
N ALA A 529 -29.53 -15.69 17.15
CA ALA A 529 -30.22 -16.98 17.13
C ALA A 529 -30.98 -17.23 15.81
N ALA A 530 -31.59 -16.18 15.23
CA ALA A 530 -32.21 -16.27 13.91
C ALA A 530 -31.18 -16.53 12.80
N MET A 531 -29.99 -15.92 12.88
CA MET A 531 -28.88 -16.18 11.94
C MET A 531 -28.34 -17.61 12.05
N ALA A 532 -28.35 -18.22 13.25
CA ALA A 532 -28.01 -19.64 13.41
C ALA A 532 -29.00 -20.58 12.67
N LYS A 533 -30.30 -20.24 12.66
CA LYS A 533 -31.33 -21.00 11.94
C LYS A 533 -31.13 -21.01 10.42
N VAL A 534 -30.41 -20.03 9.86
CA VAL A 534 -30.07 -20.02 8.43
C VAL A 534 -29.25 -21.24 8.01
N LEU A 535 -28.48 -21.83 8.94
CA LEU A 535 -27.66 -23.02 8.72
C LEU A 535 -28.39 -24.31 9.09
N GLN A 536 -29.58 -24.23 9.68
CA GLN A 536 -30.40 -25.38 10.08
C GLN A 536 -31.35 -25.86 8.97
N PRO A 537 -32.01 -26.98 9.10
CA PRO A 537 -33.05 -27.43 8.18
C PRO A 537 -34.09 -26.33 7.90
N GLY A 538 -34.44 -26.13 6.64
CA GLY A 538 -35.28 -25.00 6.18
C GLY A 538 -34.55 -23.67 5.96
N GLY A 539 -33.30 -23.52 6.39
CA GLY A 539 -32.50 -22.33 6.17
C GLY A 539 -31.81 -22.29 4.80
N THR A 540 -31.45 -21.08 4.34
CA THR A 540 -30.88 -20.85 3.01
C THR A 540 -29.43 -21.35 2.88
N ALA A 541 -28.72 -21.57 4.00
CA ALA A 541 -27.36 -22.12 4.03
C ALA A 541 -27.30 -23.50 4.73
N ARG A 542 -28.38 -24.27 4.77
CA ARG A 542 -28.46 -25.57 5.47
C ARG A 542 -27.32 -26.56 5.14
N LYS A 543 -26.80 -26.50 3.88
CA LYS A 543 -25.73 -27.41 3.44
C LYS A 543 -24.46 -27.24 4.27
N ILE A 544 -24.09 -26.03 4.65
CA ILE A 544 -22.90 -25.77 5.44
C ILE A 544 -23.10 -25.97 6.94
N GLY A 545 -24.35 -26.18 7.39
CA GLY A 545 -24.68 -26.53 8.78
C GLY A 545 -24.42 -27.98 9.12
N VAL A 546 -24.35 -28.88 8.11
CA VAL A 546 -24.12 -30.31 8.32
C VAL A 546 -22.70 -30.56 8.80
N GLY A 547 -22.54 -31.29 9.91
CA GLY A 547 -21.24 -31.67 10.47
C GLY A 547 -20.46 -30.53 11.09
N LEU A 548 -21.10 -29.38 11.45
CA LEU A 548 -20.47 -28.32 12.23
C LEU A 548 -20.05 -28.83 13.61
N LYS A 549 -18.79 -28.52 13.98
CA LYS A 549 -18.22 -28.88 15.30
C LYS A 549 -18.25 -27.70 16.29
N TYR A 550 -18.83 -26.57 15.91
CA TYR A 550 -18.99 -25.35 16.71
C TYR A 550 -20.29 -24.66 16.30
N SER A 551 -20.77 -23.74 17.15
CA SER A 551 -21.95 -22.93 16.84
C SER A 551 -21.60 -21.80 15.85
N MET A 552 -22.46 -21.57 14.84
CA MET A 552 -22.24 -20.56 13.80
C MET A 552 -23.55 -19.85 13.43
N GLY A 553 -23.50 -18.52 13.32
CA GLY A 553 -24.55 -17.72 12.73
C GLY A 553 -24.13 -17.21 11.36
N GLY A 554 -25.06 -17.11 10.42
CA GLY A 554 -24.76 -16.57 9.10
C GLY A 554 -25.96 -16.09 8.33
N LYS A 555 -25.72 -15.44 7.18
CA LYS A 555 -26.77 -14.99 6.26
C LYS A 555 -26.27 -14.99 4.83
N THR A 556 -27.04 -15.61 3.94
CA THR A 556 -26.83 -15.56 2.48
C THR A 556 -27.38 -14.26 1.92
N GLY A 557 -26.73 -13.73 0.89
CA GLY A 557 -27.20 -12.60 0.11
C GLY A 557 -26.96 -12.85 -1.39
N THR A 558 -27.89 -12.42 -2.20
CA THR A 558 -27.77 -12.37 -3.66
C THR A 558 -28.00 -10.94 -4.08
N ALA A 559 -27.00 -10.30 -4.66
CA ALA A 559 -27.11 -8.91 -5.09
C ALA A 559 -27.31 -8.89 -6.61
N GLN A 560 -28.44 -8.36 -7.03
CA GLN A 560 -28.80 -8.26 -8.45
C GLN A 560 -27.87 -7.30 -9.18
N VAL A 561 -27.32 -7.74 -10.31
CA VAL A 561 -26.48 -6.94 -11.21
C VAL A 561 -27.29 -6.38 -12.36
N VAL A 562 -28.23 -7.15 -12.87
CA VAL A 562 -29.11 -6.74 -13.97
C VAL A 562 -30.57 -6.75 -13.56
N GLN A 563 -31.34 -5.81 -14.08
CA GLN A 563 -32.77 -5.78 -13.84
C GLN A 563 -33.46 -6.90 -14.66
N ILE A 564 -34.24 -7.72 -13.98
CA ILE A 564 -35.03 -8.79 -14.60
C ILE A 564 -36.38 -8.22 -14.97
N ALA A 565 -36.80 -8.38 -16.23
CA ALA A 565 -38.11 -7.94 -16.68
C ALA A 565 -39.25 -8.61 -15.90
N GLN A 566 -40.32 -7.87 -15.65
CA GLN A 566 -41.47 -8.36 -14.93
C GLN A 566 -42.05 -9.62 -15.59
N GLY A 567 -42.25 -10.70 -14.81
CA GLY A 567 -42.73 -11.98 -15.31
C GLY A 567 -41.64 -13.00 -15.74
N LYS A 568 -40.39 -12.58 -15.96
CA LYS A 568 -39.30 -13.51 -16.26
C LYS A 568 -38.63 -14.05 -14.98
N ASN A 569 -38.04 -15.23 -15.07
CA ASN A 569 -37.23 -15.84 -14.02
C ASN A 569 -35.75 -15.57 -14.27
N TYR A 570 -35.00 -15.37 -13.18
CA TYR A 570 -33.54 -15.29 -13.23
C TYR A 570 -32.97 -16.65 -13.66
N ASN A 571 -32.16 -16.64 -14.72
CA ASN A 571 -31.45 -17.82 -15.20
C ASN A 571 -29.96 -17.47 -15.38
N ALA A 572 -29.14 -17.79 -14.37
CA ALA A 572 -27.72 -17.52 -14.38
C ALA A 572 -26.98 -18.20 -15.55
N ALA A 573 -27.43 -19.38 -16.00
CA ALA A 573 -26.80 -20.10 -17.11
C ALA A 573 -26.98 -19.41 -18.46
N ALA A 574 -28.05 -18.64 -18.62
CA ALA A 574 -28.36 -17.91 -19.85
C ALA A 574 -27.69 -16.53 -19.91
N LEU A 575 -27.04 -16.09 -18.80
CA LEU A 575 -26.38 -14.78 -18.72
C LEU A 575 -24.87 -14.91 -18.88
N ALA A 576 -24.27 -13.95 -19.62
CA ALA A 576 -22.82 -13.79 -19.59
C ALA A 576 -22.34 -13.61 -18.14
N GLU A 577 -21.14 -14.09 -17.83
CA GLU A 577 -20.63 -14.09 -16.46
C GLU A 577 -20.77 -12.72 -15.78
N GLN A 578 -20.39 -11.65 -16.47
CA GLN A 578 -20.41 -10.28 -15.95
C GLN A 578 -21.81 -9.74 -15.60
N HIS A 579 -22.87 -10.39 -16.05
CA HIS A 579 -24.27 -10.01 -15.78
C HIS A 579 -24.93 -10.89 -14.72
N ARG A 580 -24.22 -11.91 -14.21
CA ARG A 580 -24.73 -12.74 -13.12
C ARG A 580 -24.71 -11.98 -11.80
N ASP A 581 -25.63 -12.33 -10.93
CA ASP A 581 -25.73 -11.73 -9.60
C ASP A 581 -24.48 -11.99 -8.76
N HIS A 582 -24.18 -11.10 -7.82
CA HIS A 582 -23.11 -11.32 -6.86
C HIS A 582 -23.59 -12.20 -5.73
N ALA A 583 -22.76 -13.17 -5.34
CA ALA A 583 -23.02 -14.04 -4.20
C ALA A 583 -22.36 -13.49 -2.93
N TRP A 584 -23.16 -13.26 -1.89
CA TRP A 584 -22.70 -12.80 -0.60
C TRP A 584 -22.96 -13.82 0.51
N PHE A 585 -22.05 -13.86 1.47
CA PHE A 585 -22.28 -14.53 2.75
C PHE A 585 -21.58 -13.79 3.88
N ILE A 586 -22.31 -13.54 4.96
CA ILE A 586 -21.75 -13.07 6.22
C ILE A 586 -21.92 -14.16 7.29
N ALA A 587 -20.96 -14.26 8.20
CA ALA A 587 -20.98 -15.27 9.24
C ALA A 587 -20.17 -14.84 10.46
N PHE A 588 -20.43 -15.47 11.59
CA PHE A 588 -19.60 -15.38 12.79
C PHE A 588 -19.64 -16.69 13.59
N ALA A 589 -18.58 -16.97 14.30
CA ALA A 589 -18.42 -18.19 15.10
C ALA A 589 -17.38 -18.01 16.22
N PRO A 590 -17.49 -18.77 17.36
CA PRO A 590 -18.69 -19.42 17.86
C PRO A 590 -19.80 -18.41 18.25
N MET A 591 -21.03 -18.87 18.45
CA MET A 591 -22.18 -18.00 18.77
C MET A 591 -22.04 -17.35 20.14
N GLU A 592 -21.54 -18.08 21.13
CA GLU A 592 -21.49 -17.69 22.53
C GLU A 592 -20.35 -16.68 22.78
N LYS A 593 -19.18 -16.94 22.22
CA LYS A 593 -17.99 -16.10 22.29
C LYS A 593 -17.36 -15.98 20.91
N PRO A 594 -17.85 -15.08 20.06
CA PRO A 594 -17.39 -14.96 18.70
C PRO A 594 -15.89 -14.65 18.61
N GLN A 595 -15.15 -15.45 17.87
CA GLN A 595 -13.72 -15.29 17.63
C GLN A 595 -13.41 -14.85 16.21
N ILE A 596 -14.34 -15.08 15.27
CA ILE A 596 -14.21 -14.72 13.87
C ILE A 596 -15.56 -14.24 13.33
N ALA A 597 -15.55 -13.11 12.65
CA ALA A 597 -16.65 -12.59 11.84
C ALA A 597 -16.15 -12.41 10.40
N ILE A 598 -16.92 -12.92 9.43
CA ILE A 598 -16.48 -13.06 8.04
C ILE A 598 -17.51 -12.42 7.11
N ALA A 599 -17.03 -11.70 6.10
CA ALA A 599 -17.81 -11.33 4.92
C ALA A 599 -17.12 -11.88 3.66
N VAL A 600 -17.88 -12.55 2.83
CA VAL A 600 -17.43 -13.09 1.53
C VAL A 600 -18.32 -12.54 0.44
N ILE A 601 -17.73 -12.00 -0.61
CA ILE A 601 -18.39 -11.69 -1.87
C ILE A 601 -17.72 -12.44 -3.02
N LEU A 602 -18.52 -13.06 -3.87
CA LEU A 602 -18.11 -13.56 -5.17
C LEU A 602 -18.79 -12.71 -6.23
N GLU A 603 -17.98 -11.91 -6.95
CA GLU A 603 -18.50 -11.14 -8.08
C GLU A 603 -19.04 -12.12 -9.12
N ASN A 604 -20.28 -11.88 -9.55
CA ASN A 604 -20.97 -12.71 -10.54
C ASN A 604 -21.07 -14.21 -10.17
N GLY A 605 -20.96 -14.49 -8.85
CA GLY A 605 -21.00 -15.86 -8.29
C GLY A 605 -22.37 -16.50 -8.25
N GLY A 606 -23.42 -15.82 -8.70
CA GLY A 606 -24.81 -16.29 -8.72
C GLY A 606 -25.48 -16.27 -7.34
N TRP A 607 -25.98 -17.40 -6.86
CA TRP A 607 -26.69 -17.46 -5.59
C TRP A 607 -25.78 -17.30 -4.38
N GLY A 608 -26.24 -16.57 -3.37
CA GLY A 608 -25.53 -16.34 -2.12
C GLY A 608 -25.04 -17.59 -1.40
N ALA A 609 -25.73 -18.71 -1.57
CA ALA A 609 -25.32 -19.99 -1.03
C ALA A 609 -23.93 -20.47 -1.57
N ASN A 610 -23.47 -19.97 -2.72
CA ASN A 610 -22.17 -20.30 -3.30
C ASN A 610 -20.99 -19.70 -2.51
N ALA A 611 -21.21 -18.59 -1.80
CA ALA A 611 -20.20 -17.97 -0.95
C ALA A 611 -20.11 -18.62 0.45
N ALA A 612 -21.17 -19.31 0.90
CA ALA A 612 -21.25 -19.87 2.24
C ALA A 612 -20.19 -20.95 2.55
N PRO A 613 -19.84 -21.88 1.64
CA PRO A 613 -18.79 -22.87 1.89
C PRO A 613 -17.42 -22.27 2.16
N LEU A 614 -17.12 -21.08 1.59
CA LEU A 614 -15.84 -20.42 1.77
C LEU A 614 -15.70 -19.88 3.20
N ALA A 615 -16.75 -19.24 3.70
CA ALA A 615 -16.78 -18.77 5.08
C ALA A 615 -16.72 -19.92 6.09
N ARG A 616 -17.43 -21.05 5.79
CA ARG A 616 -17.34 -22.28 6.60
C ARG A 616 -15.90 -22.81 6.60
N GLY A 617 -15.27 -22.98 5.44
CA GLY A 617 -13.92 -23.50 5.33
C GLY A 617 -12.89 -22.67 6.09
N LEU A 618 -13.01 -21.33 6.01
CA LEU A 618 -12.12 -20.44 6.77
C LEU A 618 -12.35 -20.56 8.28
N SER A 619 -13.61 -20.66 8.73
CA SER A 619 -13.94 -20.86 10.14
C SER A 619 -13.45 -22.21 10.67
N ASP A 620 -13.61 -23.28 9.88
CA ASP A 620 -13.11 -24.64 10.22
C ASP A 620 -11.59 -24.59 10.41
N TYR A 621 -10.86 -23.97 9.48
CA TYR A 621 -9.41 -23.86 9.57
C TYR A 621 -8.97 -23.06 10.80
N TYR A 622 -9.60 -21.89 11.03
CA TYR A 622 -9.26 -21.02 12.16
C TYR A 622 -9.56 -21.67 13.51
N LEU A 623 -10.77 -22.20 13.70
CA LEU A 623 -11.23 -22.68 15.00
C LEU A 623 -10.75 -24.09 15.32
N LEU A 624 -10.66 -24.98 14.31
CA LEU A 624 -10.39 -26.41 14.53
C LEU A 624 -8.94 -26.79 14.29
N LYS A 625 -8.17 -26.00 13.51
CA LYS A 625 -6.76 -26.29 13.24
C LYS A 625 -5.85 -25.30 13.95
N LEU A 626 -5.93 -23.99 13.65
CA LEU A 626 -5.00 -23.03 14.22
C LEU A 626 -5.18 -22.84 15.73
N LYS A 627 -6.41 -22.72 16.22
CA LYS A 627 -6.69 -22.49 17.65
C LYS A 627 -6.55 -23.74 18.50
N SER A 628 -6.74 -24.92 17.93
CA SER A 628 -6.58 -26.20 18.66
C SER A 628 -5.13 -26.70 18.75
N GLY A 629 -4.17 -25.98 18.19
CA GLY A 629 -2.75 -26.37 18.20
C GLY A 629 -2.39 -27.49 17.23
N GLY A 630 -3.31 -27.88 16.34
CA GLY A 630 -3.12 -29.03 15.44
C GLY A 630 -2.26 -28.79 14.19
N ASP A 631 -1.70 -27.60 14.01
CA ASP A 631 -1.09 -27.21 12.72
C ASP A 631 0.30 -26.56 12.89
N HIS A 632 1.14 -27.13 13.80
CA HIS A 632 2.49 -26.62 14.00
C HIS A 632 3.48 -26.99 12.89
N ASP A 633 3.15 -27.97 12.03
CA ASP A 633 4.09 -28.60 11.09
C ASP A 633 3.75 -28.42 9.59
N ILE A 634 2.84 -27.54 9.21
CA ILE A 634 2.64 -27.28 7.78
C ILE A 634 3.74 -26.35 7.30
N PRO A 635 4.65 -26.81 6.40
CA PRO A 635 5.60 -25.90 5.77
C PRO A 635 4.83 -24.79 5.06
N VAL A 636 5.23 -23.56 5.31
CA VAL A 636 4.74 -22.41 4.55
C VAL A 636 5.13 -22.64 3.09
N ASP A 637 4.19 -23.12 2.27
CA ASP A 637 4.45 -23.38 0.85
C ASP A 637 4.61 -22.07 0.11
N ASN A 638 5.85 -21.66 -0.08
CA ASN A 638 6.23 -20.50 -0.89
C ASN A 638 5.99 -20.70 -2.40
N ARG A 639 5.50 -21.88 -2.80
CA ARG A 639 5.25 -22.21 -4.20
C ARG A 639 3.80 -21.91 -4.59
N ASN A 640 3.46 -20.64 -4.75
CA ASN A 640 2.32 -20.27 -5.58
C ASN A 640 2.72 -20.46 -7.06
N LYS A 641 2.61 -21.69 -7.54
CA LYS A 641 2.52 -21.94 -8.98
C LYS A 641 1.13 -21.48 -9.49
N THR A 642 0.90 -20.18 -9.55
CA THR A 642 -0.01 -19.63 -10.54
C THR A 642 0.73 -19.71 -11.86
N GLY A 643 0.13 -20.28 -12.89
CA GLY A 643 0.76 -20.65 -14.16
C GLY A 643 1.30 -19.51 -15.04
N VAL A 644 1.92 -18.53 -14.41
CA VAL A 644 2.87 -17.59 -15.00
C VAL A 644 4.19 -17.91 -14.32
N GLU A 645 5.01 -18.71 -14.97
CA GLU A 645 6.39 -18.90 -14.58
C GLU A 645 7.03 -17.52 -14.52
N ASN A 646 7.35 -17.07 -13.30
CA ASN A 646 8.14 -15.87 -13.10
C ASN A 646 9.60 -16.25 -13.36
N PRO A 647 10.20 -15.89 -14.50
CA PRO A 647 11.57 -16.29 -14.84
C PRO A 647 12.63 -15.78 -13.85
N LEU A 648 12.25 -14.87 -12.93
CA LEU A 648 13.13 -14.31 -11.91
C LEU A 648 13.29 -15.18 -10.65
N LEU A 649 12.48 -16.26 -10.48
CA LEU A 649 12.57 -17.17 -9.34
C LEU A 649 13.07 -18.59 -9.70
N ALA A 650 13.29 -18.88 -10.98
CA ALA A 650 13.74 -20.21 -11.44
C ALA A 650 15.20 -20.54 -11.14
N GLY A 651 15.98 -19.63 -10.53
CA GLY A 651 17.40 -19.77 -10.23
C GLY A 651 17.80 -19.97 -8.77
N SER A 652 16.88 -20.03 -7.81
CA SER A 652 17.24 -20.25 -6.41
C SER A 652 17.06 -21.72 -6.02
N GLY A 653 17.99 -22.57 -6.45
CA GLY A 653 18.26 -23.82 -5.76
C GLY A 653 18.57 -23.53 -4.29
N THR A 654 17.94 -24.24 -3.41
CA THR A 654 18.08 -24.15 -1.95
C THR A 654 19.53 -24.36 -1.51
N VAL A 655 20.32 -23.30 -1.45
CA VAL A 655 21.50 -23.23 -0.60
C VAL A 655 21.23 -22.08 0.37
N ARG A 656 20.96 -22.40 1.62
CA ARG A 656 21.05 -21.43 2.72
C ARG A 656 22.52 -21.06 2.88
N PRO A 657 23.00 -19.84 2.56
CA PRO A 657 24.30 -19.41 3.03
C PRO A 657 24.14 -19.17 4.54
N SER A 658 25.04 -19.72 5.34
CA SER A 658 25.13 -19.37 6.75
C SER A 658 25.37 -17.85 6.83
N GLU A 659 24.59 -17.15 7.65
CA GLU A 659 24.63 -15.69 7.82
C GLU A 659 26.03 -15.13 8.14
N ASN A 660 26.93 -15.97 8.68
CA ASN A 660 28.30 -15.60 9.01
C ASN A 660 29.22 -15.31 7.80
N LYS A 661 29.03 -15.94 6.63
CA LYS A 661 29.91 -15.73 5.49
C LYS A 661 29.63 -14.42 4.74
N ILE A 662 28.39 -13.93 4.77
CA ILE A 662 28.04 -12.66 4.11
C ILE A 662 28.54 -11.46 4.93
N THR A 663 28.51 -11.57 6.26
CA THR A 663 29.00 -10.52 7.17
C THR A 663 30.53 -10.39 7.11
N GLU A 664 31.24 -11.48 6.88
CA GLU A 664 32.69 -11.50 6.75
C GLU A 664 33.15 -10.91 5.42
N ALA A 665 32.45 -11.20 4.30
CA ALA A 665 32.71 -10.57 3.00
C ALA A 665 32.48 -9.04 3.03
N PHE A 666 31.50 -8.56 3.80
CA PHE A 666 31.27 -7.13 3.99
C PHE A 666 32.39 -6.42 4.76
N ARG A 667 33.03 -7.09 5.72
CA ARG A 667 34.17 -6.53 6.48
C ARG A 667 35.43 -6.41 5.66
N THR A 668 35.70 -7.37 4.76
CA THR A 668 36.93 -7.41 3.95
C THR A 668 36.95 -6.35 2.85
N ILE A 669 35.82 -5.93 2.32
CA ILE A 669 35.73 -4.94 1.24
C ILE A 669 35.82 -3.49 1.74
N HIS A 670 35.55 -3.23 3.02
CA HIS A 670 35.48 -1.86 3.58
C HIS A 670 36.67 -1.50 4.49
N ASN A 671 37.68 -2.36 4.64
CA ASN A 671 38.89 -2.06 5.43
C ASN A 671 40.14 -2.07 4.55
N PRO A 672 40.65 -0.89 4.12
CA PRO A 672 41.84 -0.78 3.31
C PRO A 672 43.14 -1.27 4.01
N GLU A 673 43.15 -1.38 5.34
CA GLU A 673 44.32 -1.87 6.09
C GLU A 673 44.48 -3.38 6.07
N ALA A 674 43.42 -4.16 5.79
CA ALA A 674 43.52 -5.61 5.69
C ALA A 674 44.14 -6.10 4.36
N ALA A 675 44.20 -5.23 3.33
CA ALA A 675 44.80 -5.59 2.04
C ALA A 675 46.34 -5.55 2.05
N HIS A 676 46.97 -4.89 3.02
CA HIS A 676 48.42 -4.83 3.13
C HIS A 676 49.07 -6.00 3.93
N SER A 677 48.29 -6.69 4.76
CA SER A 677 48.83 -7.83 5.55
C SER A 677 48.88 -9.15 4.78
N ALA A 678 48.03 -9.31 3.77
CA ALA A 678 47.96 -10.53 2.95
C ALA A 678 49.04 -10.58 1.82
N ALA A 679 49.74 -9.46 1.54
CA ALA A 679 50.78 -9.38 0.52
C ALA A 679 52.20 -9.63 1.06
N SER A 680 52.36 -9.76 2.38
CA SER A 680 53.71 -9.96 2.99
C SER A 680 54.04 -11.42 3.34
N GLU A 681 53.09 -12.36 3.16
CA GLU A 681 53.32 -13.80 3.46
C GLU A 681 53.53 -14.70 2.22
N ALA A 682 53.66 -14.13 1.01
CA ALA A 682 53.91 -14.89 -0.21
C ALA A 682 55.15 -14.38 -0.96
N ALA A 683 56.34 -14.59 -0.38
CA ALA A 683 57.61 -14.62 -1.12
C ALA A 683 58.61 -15.50 -0.37
N PRO A 684 59.42 -16.32 -1.11
CA PRO A 684 60.07 -17.52 -0.68
C PRO A 684 61.18 -17.34 0.35
#